data_78bd8d6b381fb875dcb071db7a56dfb3
#
_entry.id   78bd8d6b381fb875dcb071db7a56dfb3
#
_cell.length_a   1.000
_cell.length_b   1.000
_cell.length_c   1.000
_cell.angle_alpha   90.00
_cell.angle_beta   90.00
_cell.angle_gamma   90.00
#
_symmetry.space_group_name_H-M   'P 1'
#
loop_
_entity.id
_entity.type
_entity.pdbx_description
1 polymer ?
#
loop_
_entity_poly.entity_id
_entity_poly.type
_entity_poly.pdbx_seq_one_letter_code
_entity_poly.pdbx_strand_id
1 'polypeptide(L)'
;MHESVMQRMWNSAHLSGGNAAYVEELYELYLHDPNAVPEEWRTYFQKLPADGNPAPDVSHSTVRDHFVLLAKNQRRAQPVSAGSVSSEHEKKQVEVLRLIHAYRLRGHQASTLDPLGLWQRPAPADLSIDHYGLTGADLDTTFRTGELYIGKEEATLREIVDSLKSTYCGTFGAEFMHIVDSEQRKWFLQRLESVRGRPGFSAEARAHLLERLTAAEGLEKYLGTKYPGTKRFGLEGGESLIPMVDEIIQRCGSYGAKEIVIGMAHRGRLNVLVNTLGKNPRDLFDEFEGKKIVELGSGDVKYHQGFSSNVMTSGGEVHLALAFNPSHLEIVSPVVEGSVRARQDRRKDSSGDNVVPISIHGDAAFAGQGVVMETFQMSQTRAYKTGGTIHLVINNQVGFTTSRQDDARSTEYATDVAKMIQAPIFHVNGDDPEAVLFVTQLAVDYRMQFKRDVVIDLVCYRRRGHNEADEPSGTQPLMYQQIAKQRTTRELYADALVNAGVLSAEQVQSKIDDYRDALDNGLHVVKSLVKEPNKELFVDWRPYLGHAWTARHDTRFDLKTLQELSSKMLEVPEGFVVQRQVSKIYEDRQKMAAGGLPINWGFAETLAYATLLFEGHPVRMTGQDVGRGTFSHRHAVLHNQKDDSVYVPLANLFDGQPRLDIYDSFLSEEAVLAFEYGFATTTPNSLVIWEAQFGDFANGAQVVIDQFITSGESKWGRLCGLTMLLPHGYEGQGPEHSSARLERYLQLCAEQNIQVCVPTTPAQVYHMLRRQVIRPLRKPLVVMTPKSLLRHKLAISTLEDLANGSFQTVIPEIDSLDPKKVDRVVLCSGKVYYDLLEKRRAEGREDTAIVRIEQLYPFPEDDLAEVLAPYKNLKHIVWCQEEPMNQGAWFCSQHHMRRVIAAHKKGLNLEYAGREGSAAPACGYASMHAEQQEKLLQDAFTV
;
A
#
# COMPACT_ATOMS: atom_id res chain seq x y z
N MET A 1 -44.61 -16.12 -18.80
CA MET A 1 -44.40 -15.54 -17.46
C MET A 1 -43.11 -16.13 -16.92
N HIS A 2 -42.09 -15.33 -16.74
CA HIS A 2 -40.85 -15.82 -16.14
C HIS A 2 -41.08 -16.02 -14.65
N GLU A 3 -40.88 -17.24 -14.18
CA GLU A 3 -40.88 -17.57 -12.75
C GLU A 3 -39.86 -16.69 -12.02
N SER A 4 -40.26 -16.03 -10.91
CA SER A 4 -39.35 -15.17 -10.15
C SER A 4 -38.22 -15.99 -9.53
N VAL A 5 -37.06 -15.38 -9.31
CA VAL A 5 -35.88 -16.01 -8.64
C VAL A 5 -36.27 -16.55 -7.27
N MET A 6 -37.14 -15.87 -6.52
CA MET A 6 -37.68 -16.34 -5.24
C MET A 6 -38.54 -17.58 -5.37
N GLN A 7 -39.33 -17.70 -6.44
CA GLN A 7 -40.13 -18.88 -6.70
C GLN A 7 -39.29 -20.11 -7.04
N ARG A 8 -38.20 -19.92 -7.79
CA ARG A 8 -37.20 -21.00 -8.05
C ARG A 8 -36.47 -21.43 -6.78
N MET A 9 -36.10 -20.49 -5.91
CA MET A 9 -35.49 -20.82 -4.62
C MET A 9 -36.48 -21.55 -3.69
N TRP A 10 -37.74 -21.17 -3.66
CA TRP A 10 -38.75 -21.86 -2.89
C TRP A 10 -39.02 -23.27 -3.41
N ASN A 11 -39.05 -23.46 -4.72
CA ASN A 11 -39.29 -24.75 -5.36
C ASN A 11 -38.11 -25.74 -5.16
N SER A 12 -36.92 -25.27 -4.79
CA SER A 12 -35.78 -26.14 -4.47
C SER A 12 -35.47 -26.27 -2.97
N ALA A 13 -36.17 -25.54 -2.10
CA ALA A 13 -35.85 -25.50 -0.65
C ALA A 13 -36.07 -26.85 0.06
N HIS A 14 -37.00 -27.72 -0.46
CA HIS A 14 -37.23 -29.05 0.08
C HIS A 14 -36.14 -30.08 -0.28
N LEU A 15 -35.19 -29.73 -1.19
CA LEU A 15 -34.07 -30.58 -1.59
C LEU A 15 -32.80 -30.30 -0.74
N SER A 16 -32.85 -29.34 0.17
CA SER A 16 -31.69 -28.92 0.98
C SER A 16 -31.81 -29.30 2.44
N GLY A 17 -30.65 -29.49 3.11
CA GLY A 17 -30.56 -29.78 4.54
C GLY A 17 -30.91 -31.22 4.93
N GLY A 18 -31.62 -31.42 6.04
CA GLY A 18 -31.95 -32.75 6.59
C GLY A 18 -32.81 -33.65 5.72
N ASN A 19 -33.45 -33.12 4.67
CA ASN A 19 -34.32 -33.86 3.77
C ASN A 19 -33.60 -34.45 2.55
N ALA A 20 -32.36 -34.10 2.30
CA ALA A 20 -31.64 -34.54 1.11
C ALA A 20 -31.52 -36.05 0.99
N ALA A 21 -31.21 -36.76 2.07
CA ALA A 21 -31.09 -38.22 2.11
C ALA A 21 -32.44 -38.92 1.82
N TYR A 22 -33.55 -38.38 2.33
CA TYR A 22 -34.87 -38.88 2.07
C TYR A 22 -35.32 -38.68 0.62
N VAL A 23 -35.01 -37.53 0.06
CA VAL A 23 -35.32 -37.25 -1.35
C VAL A 23 -34.49 -38.11 -2.30
N GLU A 24 -33.20 -38.34 -1.94
CA GLU A 24 -32.31 -39.23 -2.67
C GLU A 24 -32.80 -40.68 -2.68
N GLU A 25 -33.28 -41.19 -1.54
CA GLU A 25 -33.89 -42.52 -1.44
C GLU A 25 -35.13 -42.66 -2.31
N LEU A 26 -35.99 -41.65 -2.32
CA LEU A 26 -37.17 -41.64 -3.21
C LEU A 26 -36.79 -41.55 -4.69
N TYR A 27 -35.72 -40.80 -5.03
CA TYR A 27 -35.26 -40.72 -6.41
C TYR A 27 -34.63 -42.04 -6.89
N GLU A 28 -33.89 -42.76 -6.05
CA GLU A 28 -33.40 -44.10 -6.36
C GLU A 28 -34.55 -45.09 -6.59
N LEU A 29 -35.60 -45.04 -5.75
CA LEU A 29 -36.81 -45.86 -5.95
C LEU A 29 -37.49 -45.53 -7.29
N TYR A 30 -37.59 -44.24 -7.63
CA TYR A 30 -38.12 -43.77 -8.90
C TYR A 30 -37.34 -44.27 -10.12
N LEU A 31 -35.99 -44.26 -10.04
CA LEU A 31 -35.11 -44.78 -11.10
C LEU A 31 -35.32 -46.30 -11.32
N HIS A 32 -35.64 -47.02 -10.24
CA HIS A 32 -35.88 -48.47 -10.31
C HIS A 32 -37.29 -48.85 -10.78
N ASP A 33 -38.31 -48.18 -10.24
CA ASP A 33 -39.70 -48.27 -10.66
C ASP A 33 -40.42 -46.92 -10.43
N PRO A 34 -40.75 -46.18 -11.49
CA PRO A 34 -41.45 -44.89 -11.36
C PRO A 34 -42.79 -44.95 -10.63
N ASN A 35 -43.41 -46.16 -10.52
CA ASN A 35 -44.65 -46.34 -9.81
C ASN A 35 -44.49 -46.68 -8.31
N ALA A 36 -43.25 -46.89 -7.85
CA ALA A 36 -42.95 -47.20 -6.45
C ALA A 36 -42.90 -45.92 -5.56
N VAL A 37 -43.02 -44.73 -6.14
CA VAL A 37 -42.99 -43.44 -5.40
C VAL A 37 -44.36 -42.75 -5.46
N PRO A 38 -44.76 -41.96 -4.46
CA PRO A 38 -45.98 -41.16 -4.46
C PRO A 38 -46.11 -40.28 -5.71
N GLU A 39 -47.33 -40.05 -6.18
CA GLU A 39 -47.66 -39.37 -7.43
C GLU A 39 -47.07 -37.93 -7.50
N GLU A 40 -46.99 -37.23 -6.35
CA GLU A 40 -46.38 -35.91 -6.23
C GLU A 40 -44.90 -35.94 -6.56
N TRP A 41 -44.13 -36.89 -6.01
CA TRP A 41 -42.71 -37.10 -6.28
C TRP A 41 -42.43 -37.62 -7.69
N ARG A 42 -43.28 -38.47 -8.23
CA ARG A 42 -43.20 -38.95 -9.62
C ARG A 42 -43.30 -37.79 -10.59
N THR A 43 -44.28 -36.89 -10.38
CA THR A 43 -44.49 -35.71 -11.22
C THR A 43 -43.32 -34.72 -11.10
N TYR A 44 -42.72 -34.64 -9.92
CA TYR A 44 -41.56 -33.79 -9.67
C TYR A 44 -40.31 -34.34 -10.40
N PHE A 45 -39.98 -35.62 -10.24
CA PHE A 45 -38.80 -36.23 -10.85
C PHE A 45 -38.91 -36.30 -12.38
N GLN A 46 -40.10 -36.43 -12.94
CA GLN A 46 -40.31 -36.34 -14.39
C GLN A 46 -40.01 -34.95 -14.98
N LYS A 47 -40.04 -33.88 -14.16
CA LYS A 47 -39.77 -32.52 -14.58
C LYS A 47 -38.32 -32.08 -14.38
N LEU A 48 -37.49 -32.92 -13.78
CA LEU A 48 -36.07 -32.65 -13.67
C LEU A 48 -35.43 -32.59 -15.06
N PRO A 49 -34.68 -31.56 -15.42
CA PRO A 49 -34.07 -31.49 -16.74
C PRO A 49 -33.03 -32.61 -16.87
N ALA A 50 -33.15 -33.41 -17.89
CA ALA A 50 -32.08 -34.28 -18.37
C ALA A 50 -31.05 -33.35 -19.01
N ASP A 51 -29.94 -33.11 -18.34
CA ASP A 51 -28.82 -32.36 -18.90
C ASP A 51 -28.26 -33.10 -20.11
N GLY A 52 -28.78 -32.81 -21.31
CA GLY A 52 -28.26 -33.10 -22.64
C GLY A 52 -27.49 -34.39 -22.90
N ASN A 53 -27.49 -35.34 -21.99
CA ASN A 53 -26.84 -36.63 -22.08
C ASN A 53 -27.90 -37.75 -22.28
N PRO A 54 -27.86 -38.50 -23.38
CA PRO A 54 -28.86 -39.52 -23.67
C PRO A 54 -28.72 -40.81 -22.83
N ALA A 55 -27.82 -40.88 -21.87
CA ALA A 55 -27.68 -42.02 -20.98
C ALA A 55 -28.66 -41.92 -19.81
N PRO A 56 -29.40 -43.01 -19.46
CA PRO A 56 -30.23 -43.01 -18.28
C PRO A 56 -29.41 -42.78 -17.01
N ASP A 57 -29.95 -41.99 -16.07
CA ASP A 57 -29.31 -41.73 -14.80
C ASP A 57 -29.08 -43.02 -14.01
N VAL A 58 -28.01 -43.11 -13.23
CA VAL A 58 -27.59 -44.32 -12.51
C VAL A 58 -27.68 -44.07 -11.02
N SER A 59 -28.37 -44.96 -10.27
CA SER A 59 -28.52 -44.83 -8.83
C SER A 59 -27.17 -44.86 -8.10
N HIS A 60 -27.02 -44.03 -7.08
CA HIS A 60 -25.80 -43.95 -6.24
C HIS A 60 -25.55 -45.27 -5.51
N SER A 61 -26.61 -46.04 -5.15
CA SER A 61 -26.47 -47.38 -4.58
C SER A 61 -25.79 -48.34 -5.52
N THR A 62 -26.09 -48.33 -6.80
CA THR A 62 -25.42 -49.14 -7.84
C THR A 62 -23.95 -48.77 -7.98
N VAL A 63 -23.62 -47.52 -7.99
CA VAL A 63 -22.24 -47.02 -8.06
C VAL A 63 -21.46 -47.42 -6.82
N ARG A 64 -22.04 -47.23 -5.63
CA ARG A 64 -21.43 -47.66 -4.35
C ARG A 64 -21.18 -49.18 -4.30
N ASP A 65 -22.15 -49.99 -4.72
CA ASP A 65 -22.03 -51.43 -4.72
C ASP A 65 -20.98 -51.92 -5.73
N HIS A 66 -20.83 -51.23 -6.86
CA HIS A 66 -19.75 -51.46 -7.82
C HIS A 66 -18.36 -51.20 -7.17
N PHE A 67 -18.20 -50.13 -6.41
CA PHE A 67 -16.96 -49.85 -5.68
C PHE A 67 -16.71 -50.88 -4.55
N VAL A 68 -17.76 -51.31 -3.85
CA VAL A 68 -17.65 -52.38 -2.84
C VAL A 68 -17.24 -53.70 -3.49
N LEU A 69 -17.74 -54.01 -4.66
CA LEU A 69 -17.33 -55.18 -5.45
C LEU A 69 -15.89 -55.06 -5.94
N LEU A 70 -15.48 -53.90 -6.41
CA LEU A 70 -14.09 -53.62 -6.80
C LEU A 70 -13.15 -53.76 -5.58
N ALA A 71 -13.54 -53.22 -4.42
CA ALA A 71 -12.74 -53.37 -3.19
C ALA A 71 -12.69 -54.83 -2.68
N LYS A 72 -13.77 -55.63 -2.85
CA LYS A 72 -13.77 -57.07 -2.54
C LYS A 72 -12.96 -57.89 -3.54
N ASN A 73 -12.95 -57.50 -4.81
CA ASN A 73 -12.17 -58.19 -5.85
C ASN A 73 -10.69 -57.89 -5.78
N GLN A 74 -10.28 -56.68 -5.34
CA GLN A 74 -8.87 -56.37 -5.09
C GLN A 74 -8.25 -57.26 -3.99
N ARG A 75 -9.04 -57.83 -3.10
CA ARG A 75 -8.54 -58.78 -2.09
C ARG A 75 -8.30 -60.21 -2.60
N ARG A 76 -8.53 -60.50 -3.88
CA ARG A 76 -8.35 -61.82 -4.54
C ARG A 76 -7.42 -61.84 -5.75
N ALA A 77 -6.50 -60.88 -5.87
CA ALA A 77 -5.33 -61.10 -6.70
C ALA A 77 -4.39 -62.04 -5.91
N GLN A 78 -4.24 -63.29 -6.35
CA GLN A 78 -3.23 -64.20 -5.82
C GLN A 78 -1.85 -63.58 -6.01
N PRO A 79 -0.97 -63.68 -5.00
CA PRO A 79 0.40 -63.21 -5.18
C PRO A 79 1.10 -64.13 -6.21
N VAL A 80 1.51 -63.53 -7.32
CA VAL A 80 2.59 -64.10 -8.16
C VAL A 80 3.80 -64.09 -7.27
N SER A 81 4.35 -65.27 -6.96
CA SER A 81 5.53 -65.47 -6.17
C SER A 81 6.77 -64.85 -6.87
N ALA A 82 7.11 -63.64 -6.51
CA ALA A 82 8.45 -63.08 -6.73
C ALA A 82 8.87 -62.43 -5.42
N GLY A 83 9.86 -62.96 -4.78
CA GLY A 83 10.70 -62.52 -3.65
C GLY A 83 10.02 -61.72 -2.53
N SER A 84 9.79 -62.30 -1.39
CA SER A 84 9.22 -61.69 -0.19
C SER A 84 10.08 -60.58 0.45
N VAL A 85 11.22 -60.23 -0.14
CA VAL A 85 12.08 -59.11 0.29
C VAL A 85 11.66 -57.80 -0.33
N SER A 86 10.98 -57.82 -1.51
CA SER A 86 10.58 -56.62 -2.28
C SER A 86 9.45 -55.83 -1.63
N SER A 87 8.42 -56.46 -1.08
CA SER A 87 7.18 -55.78 -0.60
C SER A 87 7.35 -54.93 0.66
N GLU A 88 8.18 -55.37 1.61
CA GLU A 88 8.39 -54.59 2.85
C GLU A 88 9.36 -53.42 2.61
N HIS A 89 10.39 -53.60 1.84
CA HIS A 89 11.31 -52.53 1.45
C HIS A 89 10.58 -51.44 0.61
N GLU A 90 9.72 -51.84 -0.33
CA GLU A 90 8.93 -50.91 -1.11
C GLU A 90 7.96 -50.09 -0.24
N LYS A 91 7.34 -50.69 0.78
CA LYS A 91 6.53 -49.97 1.75
C LYS A 91 7.35 -48.95 2.52
N LYS A 92 8.49 -49.38 3.03
CA LYS A 92 9.42 -48.49 3.75
C LYS A 92 9.98 -47.39 2.85
N GLN A 93 10.18 -47.65 1.56
CA GLN A 93 10.59 -46.65 0.58
C GLN A 93 9.54 -45.53 0.46
N VAL A 94 8.25 -45.84 0.41
CA VAL A 94 7.19 -44.84 0.40
C VAL A 94 7.18 -44.03 1.70
N GLU A 95 7.38 -44.67 2.83
CA GLU A 95 7.43 -43.96 4.12
C GLU A 95 8.67 -43.05 4.24
N VAL A 96 9.82 -43.40 3.66
CA VAL A 96 10.99 -42.51 3.56
C VAL A 96 10.67 -41.26 2.71
N LEU A 97 9.95 -41.40 1.59
CA LEU A 97 9.54 -40.23 0.78
C LEU A 97 8.55 -39.33 1.54
N ARG A 98 7.63 -39.93 2.33
CA ARG A 98 6.74 -39.19 3.21
C ARG A 98 7.50 -38.43 4.31
N LEU A 99 8.51 -39.05 4.90
CA LEU A 99 9.38 -38.40 5.88
C LEU A 99 10.15 -37.23 5.27
N ILE A 100 10.71 -37.38 4.06
CA ILE A 100 11.36 -36.29 3.33
C ILE A 100 10.38 -35.11 3.15
N HIS A 101 9.16 -35.41 2.72
CA HIS A 101 8.11 -34.38 2.55
C HIS A 101 7.74 -33.70 3.87
N ALA A 102 7.65 -34.44 4.99
CA ALA A 102 7.35 -33.87 6.30
C ALA A 102 8.44 -32.86 6.74
N TYR A 103 9.72 -33.20 6.58
CA TYR A 103 10.81 -32.27 6.89
C TYR A 103 10.75 -30.99 6.04
N ARG A 104 10.44 -31.11 4.74
CA ARG A 104 10.26 -29.94 3.85
C ARG A 104 9.12 -29.03 4.30
N LEU A 105 8.03 -29.64 4.80
CA LEU A 105 6.84 -28.90 5.23
C LEU A 105 6.95 -28.33 6.65
N ARG A 106 7.56 -29.09 7.58
CA ARG A 106 7.47 -28.80 9.02
C ARG A 106 8.83 -28.77 9.75
N GLY A 107 9.93 -28.98 9.05
CA GLY A 107 11.27 -28.96 9.64
C GLY A 107 11.58 -27.67 10.40
N HIS A 108 11.07 -26.52 9.90
CA HIS A 108 11.20 -25.21 10.56
C HIS A 108 10.67 -25.17 12.00
N GLN A 109 9.67 -26.03 12.33
CA GLN A 109 9.10 -26.08 13.69
C GLN A 109 10.07 -26.75 14.70
N ALA A 110 11.04 -27.53 14.20
CA ALA A 110 12.09 -28.16 15.01
C ALA A 110 13.43 -27.40 14.93
N SER A 111 13.48 -26.23 14.29
CA SER A 111 14.68 -25.40 14.17
C SER A 111 14.97 -24.64 15.48
N THR A 112 16.26 -24.42 15.75
CA THR A 112 16.77 -23.71 16.94
C THR A 112 16.79 -22.20 16.63
N LEU A 113 15.62 -21.59 16.59
CA LEU A 113 15.45 -20.20 16.16
C LEU A 113 15.67 -19.17 17.27
N ASP A 114 15.30 -19.49 18.51
CA ASP A 114 15.37 -18.56 19.64
C ASP A 114 16.79 -18.48 20.24
N PRO A 115 17.49 -17.34 20.13
CA PRO A 115 18.82 -17.15 20.71
C PRO A 115 18.83 -17.23 22.24
N LEU A 116 17.69 -17.03 22.90
CA LEU A 116 17.57 -17.11 24.37
C LEU A 116 17.23 -18.52 24.87
N GLY A 117 16.82 -19.41 23.95
CA GLY A 117 16.42 -20.80 24.32
C GLY A 117 15.17 -20.88 25.18
N LEU A 118 14.29 -19.87 25.14
CA LEU A 118 13.06 -19.81 25.94
C LEU A 118 11.86 -20.44 25.24
N TRP A 119 11.92 -20.63 23.92
CA TRP A 119 10.84 -21.28 23.19
C TRP A 119 10.74 -22.76 23.49
N GLN A 120 9.63 -23.15 24.08
CA GLN A 120 9.31 -24.57 24.33
C GLN A 120 8.32 -25.03 23.26
N ARG A 121 8.85 -25.52 22.14
CA ARG A 121 8.05 -26.09 21.06
C ARG A 121 8.23 -27.60 21.04
N PRO A 122 7.15 -28.39 21.15
CA PRO A 122 7.25 -29.85 20.97
C PRO A 122 7.60 -30.12 19.50
N ALA A 123 8.59 -30.98 19.27
CA ALA A 123 8.92 -31.40 17.91
C ALA A 123 7.70 -32.11 17.28
N PRO A 124 7.31 -31.76 16.01
CA PRO A 124 6.23 -32.45 15.34
C PRO A 124 6.48 -33.98 15.27
N ALA A 125 5.47 -34.77 15.61
CA ALA A 125 5.60 -36.24 15.66
C ALA A 125 5.99 -36.86 14.32
N ASP A 126 5.58 -36.21 13.20
CA ASP A 126 5.87 -36.65 11.84
C ASP A 126 7.30 -36.31 11.37
N LEU A 127 8.14 -35.71 12.19
CA LEU A 127 9.59 -35.61 11.97
C LEU A 127 10.36 -36.80 12.57
N SER A 128 9.69 -37.71 13.30
CA SER A 128 10.28 -38.92 13.82
C SER A 128 10.15 -40.08 12.84
N ILE A 129 11.21 -40.90 12.69
CA ILE A 129 11.18 -42.11 11.88
C ILE A 129 10.14 -43.13 12.40
N ASP A 130 9.90 -43.15 13.70
CA ASP A 130 8.95 -44.06 14.37
C ASP A 130 7.50 -43.79 13.90
N HIS A 131 7.16 -42.54 13.56
CA HIS A 131 5.85 -42.18 13.03
C HIS A 131 5.51 -42.93 11.72
N TYR A 132 6.54 -43.26 10.95
CA TYR A 132 6.44 -43.97 9.67
C TYR A 132 6.70 -45.47 9.78
N GLY A 133 6.77 -45.99 10.99
CA GLY A 133 7.09 -47.42 11.22
C GLY A 133 8.53 -47.80 10.83
N LEU A 134 9.39 -46.79 10.65
CA LEU A 134 10.84 -46.98 10.48
C LEU A 134 11.48 -47.03 11.86
N THR A 135 12.49 -47.88 12.03
CA THR A 135 13.15 -48.14 13.33
C THR A 135 14.64 -47.90 13.29
N GLY A 136 15.30 -47.93 14.43
CA GLY A 136 16.76 -47.84 14.48
C GLY A 136 17.47 -48.94 13.66
N ALA A 137 16.81 -50.08 13.42
CA ALA A 137 17.35 -51.15 12.58
C ALA A 137 17.37 -50.81 11.09
N ASP A 138 16.54 -49.84 10.69
CA ASP A 138 16.43 -49.40 9.28
C ASP A 138 17.47 -48.31 8.93
N LEU A 139 18.15 -47.74 9.91
CA LEU A 139 19.05 -46.59 9.74
C LEU A 139 20.18 -46.86 8.71
N ASP A 140 20.68 -48.07 8.66
CA ASP A 140 21.76 -48.45 7.73
C ASP A 140 21.23 -49.09 6.44
N THR A 141 19.90 -49.17 6.28
CA THR A 141 19.24 -49.61 5.05
C THR A 141 19.29 -48.51 4.00
N THR A 142 19.65 -48.88 2.76
CA THR A 142 19.68 -47.95 1.65
C THR A 142 18.31 -47.79 1.01
N PHE A 143 17.92 -46.53 0.74
CA PHE A 143 16.68 -46.12 0.07
C PHE A 143 16.97 -45.17 -1.07
N ARG A 144 16.08 -45.13 -2.04
CA ARG A 144 16.12 -44.09 -3.10
C ARG A 144 15.76 -42.72 -2.49
N THR A 145 16.56 -41.74 -2.81
CA THR A 145 16.38 -40.38 -2.29
C THR A 145 15.22 -39.64 -2.97
N GLY A 146 14.71 -40.15 -4.10
CA GLY A 146 13.69 -39.45 -4.90
C GLY A 146 14.21 -38.11 -5.42
N GLU A 147 13.48 -37.05 -5.10
CA GLU A 147 13.85 -35.68 -5.47
C GLU A 147 14.63 -34.95 -4.33
N LEU A 148 15.26 -35.66 -3.41
CA LEU A 148 16.13 -35.06 -2.39
C LEU A 148 17.49 -34.74 -3.01
N TYR A 149 17.85 -33.45 -3.07
CA TYR A 149 19.03 -32.94 -3.81
C TYR A 149 20.33 -33.03 -2.99
N ILE A 150 20.71 -34.21 -2.54
CA ILE A 150 21.96 -34.43 -1.77
C ILE A 150 23.11 -34.99 -2.63
N GLY A 151 22.95 -35.00 -3.93
CA GLY A 151 23.97 -35.46 -4.88
C GLY A 151 24.08 -36.99 -5.03
N LYS A 152 23.11 -37.75 -4.52
CA LYS A 152 23.04 -39.22 -4.56
C LYS A 152 21.62 -39.66 -4.91
N GLU A 153 21.49 -40.68 -5.78
CA GLU A 153 20.20 -41.31 -6.09
C GLU A 153 19.72 -42.26 -4.99
N GLU A 154 20.67 -42.83 -4.27
CA GLU A 154 20.44 -43.77 -3.14
C GLU A 154 21.31 -43.38 -1.95
N ALA A 155 20.75 -43.43 -0.73
CA ALA A 155 21.49 -43.17 0.52
C ALA A 155 20.89 -43.99 1.66
N THR A 156 21.67 -44.20 2.73
CA THR A 156 21.13 -44.83 3.94
C THR A 156 20.10 -43.93 4.60
N LEU A 157 19.14 -44.54 5.31
CA LEU A 157 18.14 -43.76 6.07
C LEU A 157 18.82 -42.79 7.06
N ARG A 158 19.92 -43.18 7.67
CA ARG A 158 20.74 -42.31 8.52
C ARG A 158 21.21 -41.08 7.78
N GLU A 159 21.81 -41.22 6.59
CA GLU A 159 22.30 -40.10 5.78
C GLU A 159 21.15 -39.19 5.30
N ILE A 160 20.02 -39.78 4.94
CA ILE A 160 18.80 -39.03 4.58
C ILE A 160 18.34 -38.19 5.77
N VAL A 161 18.16 -38.79 6.95
CA VAL A 161 17.69 -38.09 8.15
C VAL A 161 18.67 -37.01 8.61
N ASP A 162 19.99 -37.31 8.60
CA ASP A 162 21.00 -36.33 8.99
C ASP A 162 21.03 -35.15 8.02
N SER A 163 20.87 -35.41 6.70
CA SER A 163 20.79 -34.38 5.69
C SER A 163 19.53 -33.50 5.86
N LEU A 164 18.39 -34.13 6.13
CA LEU A 164 17.12 -33.44 6.35
C LEU A 164 17.19 -32.58 7.65
N LYS A 165 17.69 -33.10 8.73
CA LYS A 165 17.87 -32.35 10.00
C LYS A 165 18.83 -31.18 9.81
N SER A 166 19.97 -31.40 9.14
CA SER A 166 20.91 -30.33 8.88
C SER A 166 20.29 -29.22 8.01
N THR A 167 19.48 -29.57 7.00
CA THR A 167 18.88 -28.63 6.05
C THR A 167 17.72 -27.83 6.68
N TYR A 168 16.83 -28.52 7.42
CA TYR A 168 15.52 -27.96 7.79
C TYR A 168 15.33 -27.71 9.29
N CYS A 169 16.23 -28.22 10.17
CA CYS A 169 16.09 -28.09 11.62
C CYS A 169 17.33 -27.44 12.26
N GLY A 170 18.11 -26.67 11.52
CA GLY A 170 19.27 -25.94 12.01
C GLY A 170 18.91 -24.67 12.78
N THR A 171 19.78 -23.67 12.64
CA THR A 171 19.58 -22.31 13.18
C THR A 171 18.72 -21.41 12.28
N PHE A 172 18.22 -21.94 11.16
CA PHE A 172 17.18 -21.35 10.36
C PHE A 172 16.13 -22.38 9.99
N GLY A 173 14.92 -21.90 9.69
CA GLY A 173 13.83 -22.66 9.10
C GLY A 173 13.32 -21.96 7.85
N ALA A 174 12.82 -22.73 6.87
CA ALA A 174 12.30 -22.20 5.62
C ALA A 174 10.88 -22.69 5.37
N GLU A 175 9.98 -21.76 5.08
CA GLU A 175 8.61 -22.06 4.68
C GLU A 175 8.41 -21.65 3.23
N PHE A 176 8.28 -22.63 2.33
CA PHE A 176 8.07 -22.41 0.88
C PHE A 176 7.14 -23.46 0.26
N MET A 177 6.76 -24.49 1.03
CA MET A 177 5.92 -25.58 0.50
C MET A 177 4.47 -25.15 0.23
N HIS A 178 4.04 -23.99 0.74
CA HIS A 178 2.75 -23.37 0.45
C HIS A 178 2.72 -22.65 -0.92
N ILE A 179 3.86 -22.48 -1.58
CA ILE A 179 3.94 -21.89 -2.91
C ILE A 179 3.37 -22.88 -3.92
N VAL A 180 2.38 -22.47 -4.72
CA VAL A 180 1.71 -23.35 -5.69
C VAL A 180 2.61 -23.63 -6.91
N ASP A 181 3.41 -22.67 -7.32
CA ASP A 181 4.33 -22.80 -8.46
C ASP A 181 5.43 -23.83 -8.17
N SER A 182 5.45 -24.90 -8.97
CA SER A 182 6.40 -26.02 -8.81
C SER A 182 7.85 -25.63 -9.10
N GLU A 183 8.08 -24.71 -10.06
CA GLU A 183 9.44 -24.26 -10.40
C GLU A 183 10.05 -23.45 -9.24
N GLN A 184 9.26 -22.61 -8.59
CA GLN A 184 9.72 -21.87 -7.42
C GLN A 184 10.04 -22.81 -6.25
N ARG A 185 9.19 -23.82 -5.96
CA ARG A 185 9.50 -24.83 -4.92
C ARG A 185 10.77 -25.62 -5.24
N LYS A 186 10.90 -26.09 -6.49
CA LYS A 186 12.09 -26.83 -6.93
C LYS A 186 13.36 -25.99 -6.80
N TRP A 187 13.27 -24.70 -7.11
CA TRP A 187 14.37 -23.76 -6.97
C TRP A 187 14.91 -23.70 -5.53
N PHE A 188 14.00 -23.68 -4.52
CA PHE A 188 14.39 -23.73 -3.11
C PHE A 188 14.97 -25.08 -2.71
N LEU A 189 14.31 -26.18 -3.10
CA LEU A 189 14.78 -27.54 -2.79
C LEU A 189 16.22 -27.74 -3.25
N GLN A 190 16.53 -27.37 -4.49
CA GLN A 190 17.87 -27.51 -5.04
C GLN A 190 18.91 -26.70 -4.26
N ARG A 191 18.61 -25.47 -3.87
CA ARG A 191 19.56 -24.58 -3.19
C ARG A 191 19.74 -24.89 -1.71
N LEU A 192 18.71 -25.33 -1.04
CA LEU A 192 18.78 -25.69 0.37
C LEU A 192 19.42 -27.06 0.58
N GLU A 193 18.98 -28.07 -0.17
CA GLU A 193 19.38 -29.47 0.04
C GLU A 193 20.78 -29.76 -0.47
N SER A 194 21.22 -29.13 -1.60
CA SER A 194 22.56 -29.35 -2.17
C SER A 194 23.69 -28.92 -1.23
N VAL A 195 23.45 -27.91 -0.39
CA VAL A 195 24.42 -27.44 0.62
C VAL A 195 24.07 -27.91 2.04
N ARG A 196 22.99 -28.71 2.18
CA ARG A 196 22.48 -29.19 3.48
C ARG A 196 22.27 -28.06 4.49
N GLY A 197 21.78 -26.90 4.01
CA GLY A 197 21.58 -25.71 4.81
C GLY A 197 22.86 -25.03 5.33
N ARG A 198 24.04 -25.44 4.89
CA ARG A 198 25.34 -24.93 5.38
C ARG A 198 26.28 -24.64 4.21
N PRO A 199 26.13 -23.50 3.53
CA PRO A 199 27.09 -23.07 2.53
C PRO A 199 28.44 -22.75 3.18
N GLY A 200 29.54 -23.03 2.48
CA GLY A 200 30.87 -22.60 2.91
C GLY A 200 31.11 -21.14 2.55
N PHE A 201 31.47 -20.31 3.54
CA PHE A 201 31.91 -18.94 3.32
C PHE A 201 33.43 -18.83 3.33
N SER A 202 34.00 -17.91 2.51
CA SER A 202 35.43 -17.66 2.50
C SER A 202 35.87 -16.96 3.81
N ALA A 203 37.16 -17.03 4.12
CA ALA A 203 37.73 -16.34 5.29
C ALA A 203 37.49 -14.82 5.22
N GLU A 204 37.55 -14.24 4.03
CA GLU A 204 37.30 -12.81 3.79
C GLU A 204 35.83 -12.44 4.06
N ALA A 205 34.88 -13.25 3.59
CA ALA A 205 33.45 -13.03 3.85
C ALA A 205 33.14 -13.11 5.36
N ARG A 206 33.71 -14.08 6.05
CA ARG A 206 33.57 -14.23 7.51
C ARG A 206 34.20 -13.05 8.28
N ALA A 207 35.38 -12.59 7.88
CA ALA A 207 36.04 -11.43 8.48
C ALA A 207 35.25 -10.14 8.25
N HIS A 208 34.65 -9.98 7.06
CA HIS A 208 33.76 -8.86 6.74
C HIS A 208 32.48 -8.90 7.59
N LEU A 209 31.89 -10.08 7.73
CA LEU A 209 30.70 -10.28 8.59
C LEU A 209 30.96 -9.84 10.03
N LEU A 210 32.12 -10.23 10.60
CA LEU A 210 32.52 -9.75 11.93
C LEU A 210 32.73 -8.25 11.98
N GLU A 211 33.29 -7.63 10.93
CA GLU A 211 33.46 -6.19 10.85
C GLU A 211 32.11 -5.46 10.90
N ARG A 212 31.10 -5.95 10.18
CA ARG A 212 29.74 -5.37 10.20
C ARG A 212 29.07 -5.53 11.59
N LEU A 213 29.22 -6.68 12.23
CA LEU A 213 28.76 -6.90 13.61
C LEU A 213 29.49 -6.00 14.61
N THR A 214 30.80 -5.80 14.44
CA THR A 214 31.60 -4.90 15.28
C THR A 214 31.11 -3.46 15.15
N ALA A 215 30.77 -3.02 13.94
CA ALA A 215 30.21 -1.70 13.69
C ALA A 215 28.83 -1.54 14.32
N ALA A 216 27.96 -2.54 14.18
CA ALA A 216 26.62 -2.52 14.75
C ALA A 216 26.64 -2.42 16.29
N GLU A 217 27.36 -3.31 16.95
CA GLU A 217 27.52 -3.31 18.42
C GLU A 217 28.26 -2.06 18.91
N GLY A 218 29.32 -1.64 18.19
CA GLY A 218 30.18 -0.53 18.56
C GLY A 218 29.42 0.80 18.65
N LEU A 219 28.53 1.07 17.70
CA LEU A 219 27.69 2.27 17.72
C LEU A 219 26.72 2.26 18.92
N GLU A 220 26.06 1.13 19.18
CA GLU A 220 25.11 1.03 20.30
C GLU A 220 25.82 1.22 21.65
N LYS A 221 26.99 0.62 21.85
CA LYS A 221 27.80 0.81 23.06
C LYS A 221 28.27 2.24 23.21
N TYR A 222 28.70 2.87 22.11
CA TYR A 222 29.16 4.27 22.09
C TYR A 222 28.03 5.23 22.49
N LEU A 223 26.86 5.11 21.83
CA LEU A 223 25.70 5.94 22.13
C LEU A 223 25.16 5.70 23.55
N GLY A 224 25.15 4.45 24.00
CA GLY A 224 24.72 4.08 25.35
C GLY A 224 25.60 4.64 26.46
N THR A 225 26.90 4.77 26.21
CA THR A 225 27.88 5.34 27.14
C THR A 225 27.86 6.87 27.15
N LYS A 226 27.81 7.48 25.94
CA LYS A 226 27.88 8.93 25.81
C LYS A 226 26.58 9.65 26.13
N TYR A 227 25.42 9.00 25.82
CA TYR A 227 24.08 9.58 25.98
C TYR A 227 23.16 8.62 26.77
N PRO A 228 23.46 8.32 28.05
CA PRO A 228 22.69 7.36 28.83
C PRO A 228 21.24 7.81 28.99
N GLY A 229 20.27 6.88 28.91
CA GLY A 229 18.83 7.11 29.07
C GLY A 229 18.17 7.91 27.94
N THR A 230 18.92 8.41 26.96
CA THR A 230 18.33 9.14 25.82
C THR A 230 17.68 8.14 24.84
N LYS A 231 16.43 8.39 24.47
CA LYS A 231 15.69 7.56 23.49
C LYS A 231 16.42 7.50 22.15
N ARG A 232 16.75 6.29 21.72
CA ARG A 232 17.39 5.98 20.42
C ARG A 232 16.81 4.74 19.73
N PHE A 233 16.06 3.90 20.44
CA PHE A 233 15.52 2.62 20.00
C PHE A 233 16.64 1.72 19.44
N GLY A 234 17.60 1.41 20.28
CA GLY A 234 18.80 0.69 19.91
C GLY A 234 18.57 -0.71 19.35
N LEU A 235 19.59 -1.19 18.64
CA LEU A 235 19.59 -2.48 17.95
C LEU A 235 20.17 -3.61 18.82
N GLU A 236 20.55 -3.35 20.07
CA GLU A 236 21.22 -4.32 20.91
C GLU A 236 20.41 -5.62 21.06
N GLY A 237 20.99 -6.73 20.64
CA GLY A 237 20.41 -8.07 20.53
C GLY A 237 19.91 -8.44 19.14
N GLY A 238 19.91 -7.50 18.18
CA GLY A 238 19.54 -7.72 16.77
C GLY A 238 20.62 -7.22 15.79
N GLU A 239 21.88 -7.21 16.22
CA GLU A 239 23.02 -6.64 15.47
C GLU A 239 23.20 -7.25 14.08
N SER A 240 22.76 -8.49 13.87
CA SER A 240 22.79 -9.18 12.56
C SER A 240 21.98 -8.52 11.47
N LEU A 241 21.10 -7.55 11.80
CA LEU A 241 20.42 -6.72 10.81
C LEU A 241 21.40 -5.94 9.93
N ILE A 242 22.50 -5.42 10.50
CA ILE A 242 23.44 -4.57 9.75
C ILE A 242 24.19 -5.37 8.66
N PRO A 243 24.81 -6.54 8.94
CA PRO A 243 25.38 -7.35 7.86
C PRO A 243 24.31 -7.88 6.88
N MET A 244 23.08 -8.15 7.34
CA MET A 244 21.97 -8.55 6.45
C MET A 244 21.65 -7.45 5.41
N VAL A 245 21.48 -6.21 5.84
CA VAL A 245 21.18 -5.09 4.93
C VAL A 245 22.39 -4.79 4.02
N ASP A 246 23.60 -4.89 4.53
CA ASP A 246 24.82 -4.74 3.73
C ASP A 246 24.87 -5.80 2.60
N GLU A 247 24.64 -7.08 2.91
CA GLU A 247 24.58 -8.15 1.90
C GLU A 247 23.49 -7.90 0.85
N ILE A 248 22.28 -7.47 1.26
CA ILE A 248 21.21 -7.16 0.31
C ILE A 248 21.68 -6.08 -0.67
N ILE A 249 22.30 -5.02 -0.18
CA ILE A 249 22.78 -3.90 -1.00
C ILE A 249 23.85 -4.38 -1.98
N GLN A 250 24.89 -5.08 -1.48
CA GLN A 250 25.99 -5.57 -2.31
C GLN A 250 25.50 -6.56 -3.38
N ARG A 251 24.60 -7.48 -2.97
CA ARG A 251 24.08 -8.50 -3.87
C ARG A 251 23.11 -7.92 -4.91
N CYS A 252 22.20 -7.03 -4.54
CA CYS A 252 21.35 -6.31 -5.49
C CYS A 252 22.19 -5.49 -6.47
N GLY A 253 23.24 -4.82 -5.99
CA GLY A 253 24.18 -4.11 -6.84
C GLY A 253 24.88 -5.05 -7.84
N SER A 254 25.29 -6.25 -7.42
CA SER A 254 25.89 -7.25 -8.32
C SER A 254 24.94 -7.73 -9.42
N TYR A 255 23.64 -7.73 -9.17
CA TYR A 255 22.59 -7.96 -10.18
C TYR A 255 22.30 -6.73 -11.06
N GLY A 256 22.96 -5.59 -10.80
CA GLY A 256 22.83 -4.38 -11.61
C GLY A 256 21.83 -3.35 -11.09
N ALA A 257 21.30 -3.54 -9.89
CA ALA A 257 20.42 -2.53 -9.25
C ALA A 257 21.13 -1.17 -9.18
N LYS A 258 20.37 -0.09 -9.41
CA LYS A 258 20.84 1.30 -9.41
C LYS A 258 20.31 2.09 -8.23
N GLU A 259 19.15 1.72 -7.70
CA GLU A 259 18.55 2.38 -6.57
C GLU A 259 17.95 1.34 -5.61
N ILE A 260 18.07 1.60 -4.30
CA ILE A 260 17.41 0.82 -3.26
C ILE A 260 16.69 1.80 -2.34
N VAL A 261 15.38 1.59 -2.16
CA VAL A 261 14.57 2.42 -1.27
C VAL A 261 14.20 1.58 -0.04
N ILE A 262 14.50 2.13 1.14
CA ILE A 262 14.34 1.43 2.41
C ILE A 262 13.24 2.11 3.22
N GLY A 263 12.24 1.33 3.65
CA GLY A 263 11.29 1.69 4.69
C GLY A 263 11.63 0.95 5.97
N MET A 264 11.59 1.62 7.12
CA MET A 264 11.80 0.94 8.39
C MET A 264 11.18 1.69 9.57
N ALA A 265 10.81 0.93 10.60
CA ALA A 265 10.46 1.46 11.91
C ALA A 265 11.67 2.12 12.62
N HIS A 266 11.46 2.59 13.83
CA HIS A 266 12.49 3.32 14.58
C HIS A 266 13.61 2.43 15.14
N ARG A 267 13.37 1.13 15.44
CA ARG A 267 14.38 0.25 16.04
C ARG A 267 15.53 -0.03 15.09
N GLY A 268 16.76 0.25 15.56
CA GLY A 268 17.98 0.08 14.76
C GLY A 268 18.19 1.15 13.68
N ARG A 269 17.27 2.13 13.56
CA ARG A 269 17.32 3.13 12.49
C ARG A 269 18.58 3.98 12.53
N LEU A 270 19.02 4.42 13.71
CA LEU A 270 20.26 5.20 13.86
C LEU A 270 21.49 4.37 13.44
N ASN A 271 21.45 3.07 13.70
CA ASN A 271 22.49 2.14 13.29
C ASN A 271 22.55 2.00 11.76
N VAL A 272 21.40 1.82 11.10
CA VAL A 272 21.29 1.79 9.64
C VAL A 272 21.74 3.11 9.02
N LEU A 273 21.36 4.26 9.59
CA LEU A 273 21.78 5.57 9.12
C LEU A 273 23.31 5.71 9.08
N VAL A 274 24.00 5.30 10.14
CA VAL A 274 25.45 5.46 10.26
C VAL A 274 26.20 4.35 9.55
N ASN A 275 25.86 3.07 9.81
CA ASN A 275 26.65 1.92 9.38
C ASN A 275 26.29 1.38 8.00
N THR A 276 25.13 1.77 7.45
CA THR A 276 24.70 1.34 6.11
C THR A 276 24.64 2.50 5.13
N LEU A 277 23.97 3.59 5.49
CA LEU A 277 23.83 4.75 4.60
C LEU A 277 25.00 5.75 4.71
N GLY A 278 25.87 5.61 5.69
CA GLY A 278 27.07 6.46 5.82
C GLY A 278 26.78 7.88 6.30
N LYS A 279 25.68 8.11 7.05
CA LYS A 279 25.46 9.38 7.74
C LYS A 279 26.67 9.66 8.64
N ASN A 280 27.17 10.89 8.63
CA ASN A 280 28.30 11.24 9.47
C ASN A 280 27.93 11.10 10.97
N PRO A 281 28.70 10.35 11.77
CA PRO A 281 28.43 10.21 13.20
C PRO A 281 28.39 11.56 13.95
N ARG A 282 29.19 12.55 13.54
CA ARG A 282 29.18 13.90 14.14
C ARG A 282 27.81 14.56 13.99
N ASP A 283 27.19 14.48 12.81
CA ASP A 283 25.86 15.06 12.57
C ASP A 283 24.81 14.39 13.48
N LEU A 284 24.93 13.09 13.71
CA LEU A 284 24.08 12.38 14.64
C LEU A 284 24.31 12.81 16.09
N PHE A 285 25.58 13.01 16.51
CA PHE A 285 25.91 13.47 17.87
C PHE A 285 25.41 14.89 18.12
N ASP A 286 25.51 15.79 17.14
CA ASP A 286 24.95 17.13 17.22
C ASP A 286 23.41 17.12 17.40
N GLU A 287 22.71 16.14 16.83
CA GLU A 287 21.28 15.93 17.09
C GLU A 287 21.01 15.47 18.54
N PHE A 288 21.85 14.59 19.11
CA PHE A 288 21.75 14.19 20.51
C PHE A 288 22.03 15.35 21.49
N GLU A 289 22.93 16.24 21.11
CA GLU A 289 23.36 17.39 21.92
C GLU A 289 22.45 18.63 21.71
N GLY A 290 21.42 18.53 20.86
CA GLY A 290 20.49 19.62 20.58
C GLY A 290 21.11 20.81 19.83
N LYS A 291 22.24 20.59 19.14
CA LYS A 291 22.96 21.61 18.38
C LYS A 291 22.42 21.82 16.96
N LYS A 292 21.63 20.89 16.45
CA LYS A 292 21.05 20.98 15.13
C LYS A 292 19.93 22.02 15.12
N ILE A 293 20.08 23.06 14.32
CA ILE A 293 19.05 24.06 14.07
C ILE A 293 18.18 23.58 12.93
N VAL A 294 16.86 23.57 13.14
CA VAL A 294 15.88 23.31 12.08
C VAL A 294 15.72 24.60 11.28
N GLU A 295 16.17 24.62 10.03
CA GLU A 295 16.10 25.81 9.17
C GLU A 295 14.68 26.07 8.64
N LEU A 296 13.86 25.04 8.50
CA LEU A 296 12.51 25.09 7.95
C LEU A 296 11.56 24.13 8.68
N GLY A 297 10.33 24.61 8.97
CA GLY A 297 9.27 23.82 9.58
C GLY A 297 9.46 23.52 11.06
N SER A 298 8.74 22.52 11.56
CA SER A 298 8.75 22.08 12.96
C SER A 298 9.87 21.06 13.26
N GLY A 299 10.41 20.40 12.22
CA GLY A 299 11.33 19.29 12.38
C GLY A 299 10.68 18.02 12.95
N ASP A 300 11.49 16.98 13.12
CA ASP A 300 11.05 15.71 13.71
C ASP A 300 12.19 15.08 14.54
N VAL A 301 11.87 14.10 15.34
CA VAL A 301 12.82 13.38 16.19
C VAL A 301 13.85 12.60 15.36
N LYS A 302 15.05 12.43 15.91
CA LYS A 302 16.21 11.83 15.21
C LYS A 302 15.93 10.42 14.63
N TYR A 303 15.10 9.61 15.30
CA TYR A 303 14.78 8.26 14.87
C TYR A 303 13.62 8.16 13.85
N HIS A 304 13.15 9.30 13.31
CA HIS A 304 12.24 9.37 12.16
C HIS A 304 12.92 9.91 10.89
N GLN A 305 14.14 10.40 11.01
CA GLN A 305 14.87 11.06 9.92
C GLN A 305 15.10 10.10 8.73
N GLY A 306 14.87 10.62 7.54
CA GLY A 306 15.29 10.01 6.29
C GLY A 306 16.72 10.40 5.93
N PHE A 307 17.31 9.67 5.00
CA PHE A 307 18.64 9.95 4.49
C PHE A 307 18.84 9.31 3.11
N SER A 308 19.69 9.89 2.30
CA SER A 308 20.11 9.26 1.05
C SER A 308 21.60 9.42 0.82
N SER A 309 22.20 8.43 0.20
CA SER A 309 23.63 8.39 -0.14
C SER A 309 23.85 7.44 -1.31
N ASN A 310 25.05 7.44 -1.85
CA ASN A 310 25.45 6.47 -2.86
C ASN A 310 26.60 5.62 -2.33
N VAL A 311 26.52 4.33 -2.60
CA VAL A 311 27.57 3.37 -2.21
C VAL A 311 28.09 2.62 -3.44
N MET A 312 29.34 2.21 -3.38
CA MET A 312 29.96 1.39 -4.42
C MET A 312 29.72 -0.09 -4.12
N THR A 313 29.25 -0.82 -5.11
CA THR A 313 29.07 -2.28 -5.09
C THR A 313 29.90 -2.92 -6.21
N SER A 314 29.97 -4.24 -6.23
CA SER A 314 30.64 -4.97 -7.34
C SER A 314 30.01 -4.72 -8.72
N GLY A 315 28.70 -4.37 -8.77
CA GLY A 315 27.97 -4.00 -9.99
C GLY A 315 27.96 -2.51 -10.30
N GLY A 316 28.70 -1.70 -9.52
CA GLY A 316 28.81 -0.25 -9.68
C GLY A 316 28.12 0.53 -8.57
N GLU A 317 27.92 1.83 -8.84
CA GLU A 317 27.28 2.76 -7.88
C GLU A 317 25.79 2.49 -7.73
N VAL A 318 25.33 2.44 -6.48
CA VAL A 318 23.92 2.26 -6.10
C VAL A 318 23.48 3.42 -5.20
N HIS A 319 22.37 4.05 -5.55
CA HIS A 319 21.73 5.07 -4.73
C HIS A 319 20.86 4.43 -3.65
N LEU A 320 21.11 4.76 -2.39
CA LEU A 320 20.33 4.33 -1.24
C LEU A 320 19.45 5.46 -0.75
N ALA A 321 18.18 5.19 -0.51
CA ALA A 321 17.23 6.15 0.06
C ALA A 321 16.47 5.52 1.22
N LEU A 322 16.65 6.03 2.43
CA LEU A 322 15.85 5.69 3.60
C LEU A 322 14.69 6.69 3.70
N ALA A 323 13.46 6.20 3.58
CA ALA A 323 12.27 7.03 3.70
C ALA A 323 12.13 7.62 5.11
N PHE A 324 11.56 8.81 5.24
CA PHE A 324 11.10 9.32 6.53
C PHE A 324 9.98 8.43 7.08
N ASN A 325 9.88 8.32 8.39
CA ASN A 325 8.90 7.45 9.03
C ASN A 325 8.28 8.13 10.25
N PRO A 326 6.95 8.14 10.41
CA PRO A 326 6.31 8.54 11.66
C PRO A 326 6.38 7.41 12.69
N SER A 327 5.88 7.66 13.90
CA SER A 327 5.72 6.61 14.92
C SER A 327 4.62 5.59 14.62
N HIS A 328 3.78 5.85 13.62
CA HIS A 328 2.73 4.93 13.16
C HIS A 328 3.37 3.81 12.35
N LEU A 329 3.41 2.62 12.95
CA LEU A 329 4.14 1.49 12.39
C LEU A 329 3.49 0.97 11.11
N GLU A 330 4.30 0.48 10.17
CA GLU A 330 3.97 -0.18 8.90
C GLU A 330 3.48 0.74 7.78
N ILE A 331 2.98 1.95 8.08
CA ILE A 331 2.42 2.85 7.05
C ILE A 331 3.48 3.35 6.05
N VAL A 332 4.77 3.28 6.39
CA VAL A 332 5.85 3.64 5.48
C VAL A 332 6.05 2.63 4.35
N SER A 333 5.64 1.37 4.52
CA SER A 333 5.84 0.31 3.52
C SER A 333 5.19 0.63 2.16
N PRO A 334 3.89 0.94 2.06
CA PRO A 334 3.30 1.34 0.78
C PRO A 334 3.85 2.68 0.24
N VAL A 335 4.30 3.59 1.11
CA VAL A 335 5.01 4.83 0.68
C VAL A 335 6.30 4.49 -0.06
N VAL A 336 7.07 3.52 0.44
CA VAL A 336 8.29 3.02 -0.22
C VAL A 336 7.96 2.40 -1.57
N GLU A 337 6.92 1.55 -1.63
CA GLU A 337 6.47 0.94 -2.89
C GLU A 337 6.14 2.00 -3.95
N GLY A 338 5.42 3.05 -3.56
CA GLY A 338 5.10 4.17 -4.44
C GLY A 338 6.34 4.91 -4.94
N SER A 339 7.30 5.18 -4.06
CA SER A 339 8.58 5.80 -4.41
C SER A 339 9.39 4.92 -5.37
N VAL A 340 9.43 3.60 -5.14
CA VAL A 340 10.09 2.63 -6.03
C VAL A 340 9.45 2.64 -7.40
N ARG A 341 8.13 2.54 -7.49
CA ARG A 341 7.40 2.55 -8.76
C ARG A 341 7.67 3.82 -9.57
N ALA A 342 7.66 4.98 -8.95
CA ALA A 342 7.96 6.25 -9.60
C ALA A 342 9.40 6.29 -10.16
N ARG A 343 10.36 5.70 -9.44
CA ARG A 343 11.76 5.57 -9.89
C ARG A 343 11.88 4.58 -11.06
N GLN A 344 11.19 3.44 -10.99
CA GLN A 344 11.12 2.47 -12.08
C GLN A 344 10.53 3.09 -13.34
N ASP A 345 9.44 3.83 -13.23
CA ASP A 345 8.80 4.52 -14.37
C ASP A 345 9.74 5.55 -15.00
N ARG A 346 10.44 6.35 -14.20
CA ARG A 346 11.44 7.31 -14.69
C ARG A 346 12.59 6.64 -15.42
N ARG A 347 13.02 5.47 -14.96
CA ARG A 347 14.11 4.68 -15.58
C ARG A 347 13.64 3.79 -16.71
N LYS A 348 12.34 3.69 -16.98
CA LYS A 348 11.75 2.70 -17.89
C LYS A 348 12.11 1.26 -17.51
N ASP A 349 12.22 1.00 -16.19
CA ASP A 349 12.53 -0.30 -15.62
C ASP A 349 11.27 -1.16 -15.54
N SER A 350 10.96 -1.84 -16.62
CA SER A 350 9.80 -2.74 -16.71
C SER A 350 10.00 -4.07 -15.98
N SER A 351 11.23 -4.46 -15.73
CA SER A 351 11.60 -5.72 -15.07
C SER A 351 11.61 -5.62 -13.55
N GLY A 352 11.78 -4.40 -12.98
CA GLY A 352 11.97 -4.17 -11.56
C GLY A 352 13.35 -4.58 -11.05
N ASP A 353 14.37 -4.62 -11.94
CA ASP A 353 15.74 -4.97 -11.58
C ASP A 353 16.56 -3.78 -11.08
N ASN A 354 16.28 -2.60 -11.63
CA ASN A 354 17.09 -1.41 -11.37
C ASN A 354 16.74 -0.72 -10.04
N VAL A 355 15.51 -0.85 -9.58
CA VAL A 355 15.05 -0.22 -8.32
C VAL A 355 14.39 -1.26 -7.42
N VAL A 356 14.94 -1.46 -6.22
CA VAL A 356 14.56 -2.52 -5.30
C VAL A 356 14.01 -1.94 -3.99
N PRO A 357 12.81 -2.33 -3.55
CA PRO A 357 12.29 -1.98 -2.23
C PRO A 357 12.80 -2.93 -1.13
N ILE A 358 13.09 -2.36 0.04
CA ILE A 358 13.35 -3.10 1.29
C ILE A 358 12.41 -2.52 2.35
N SER A 359 11.66 -3.37 3.05
CA SER A 359 10.84 -2.98 4.19
C SER A 359 11.30 -3.71 5.45
N ILE A 360 11.61 -2.95 6.52
CA ILE A 360 12.10 -3.48 7.80
C ILE A 360 11.04 -3.24 8.87
N HIS A 361 10.53 -4.31 9.43
CA HIS A 361 9.36 -4.37 10.29
C HIS A 361 9.71 -4.77 11.72
N GLY A 362 8.82 -4.47 12.67
CA GLY A 362 8.76 -5.15 13.96
C GLY A 362 7.75 -6.30 13.91
N ASP A 363 8.02 -7.40 14.60
CA ASP A 363 7.20 -8.61 14.59
C ASP A 363 5.72 -8.39 14.98
N ALA A 364 5.48 -7.67 16.05
CA ALA A 364 4.13 -7.39 16.52
C ALA A 364 3.33 -6.50 15.56
N ALA A 365 3.98 -5.51 14.95
CA ALA A 365 3.35 -4.61 13.97
C ALA A 365 3.09 -5.33 12.64
N PHE A 366 4.03 -6.15 12.18
CA PHE A 366 3.88 -6.93 10.95
C PHE A 366 2.69 -7.90 11.03
N ALA A 367 2.49 -8.53 12.18
CA ALA A 367 1.36 -9.42 12.41
C ALA A 367 0.02 -8.69 12.60
N GLY A 368 0.03 -7.48 13.20
CA GLY A 368 -1.17 -6.84 13.72
C GLY A 368 -1.72 -5.66 12.92
N GLN A 369 -0.90 -5.00 12.08
CA GLN A 369 -1.33 -3.82 11.32
C GLN A 369 -1.94 -4.21 9.98
N GLY A 370 -3.21 -3.81 9.73
CA GLY A 370 -3.95 -4.16 8.52
C GLY A 370 -3.28 -3.69 7.22
N VAL A 371 -2.56 -2.57 7.26
CA VAL A 371 -1.84 -2.02 6.10
C VAL A 371 -0.76 -2.97 5.56
N VAL A 372 -0.24 -3.89 6.37
CA VAL A 372 0.69 -4.96 5.92
C VAL A 372 -0.02 -5.88 4.93
N MET A 373 -1.23 -6.33 5.27
CA MET A 373 -2.05 -7.18 4.39
C MET A 373 -2.41 -6.43 3.10
N GLU A 374 -2.78 -5.16 3.19
CA GLU A 374 -3.07 -4.33 2.02
C GLU A 374 -1.84 -4.17 1.12
N THR A 375 -0.65 -3.93 1.70
CA THR A 375 0.62 -3.82 0.97
C THR A 375 0.96 -5.12 0.24
N PHE A 376 0.75 -6.27 0.87
CA PHE A 376 0.92 -7.56 0.21
C PHE A 376 -0.05 -7.76 -0.96
N GLN A 377 -1.31 -7.36 -0.82
CA GLN A 377 -2.28 -7.50 -1.91
C GLN A 377 -1.94 -6.63 -3.12
N MET A 378 -1.29 -5.47 -2.95
CA MET A 378 -0.88 -4.63 -4.07
C MET A 378 0.36 -5.18 -4.83
N SER A 379 1.17 -6.03 -4.22
CA SER A 379 2.53 -6.37 -4.66
C SER A 379 2.63 -6.93 -6.09
N GLN A 380 1.59 -7.60 -6.59
CA GLN A 380 1.54 -8.15 -7.96
C GLN A 380 0.45 -7.52 -8.83
N THR A 381 -0.27 -6.52 -8.32
CA THR A 381 -1.32 -5.87 -9.11
C THR A 381 -0.74 -4.89 -10.12
N ARG A 382 -1.42 -4.73 -11.25
CA ARG A 382 -0.94 -3.97 -12.42
C ARG A 382 -0.52 -2.52 -12.08
N ALA A 383 -1.28 -1.85 -11.23
CA ALA A 383 -1.05 -0.46 -10.87
C ALA A 383 0.14 -0.27 -9.92
N TYR A 384 0.47 -1.28 -9.10
CA TYR A 384 1.31 -1.10 -7.92
C TYR A 384 2.55 -1.99 -7.85
N LYS A 385 2.62 -3.05 -8.65
CA LYS A 385 3.76 -3.99 -8.64
C LYS A 385 5.11 -3.28 -8.83
N THR A 386 6.10 -3.69 -8.05
CA THR A 386 7.48 -3.17 -8.07
C THR A 386 8.53 -4.24 -8.39
N GLY A 387 8.10 -5.47 -8.68
CA GLY A 387 9.00 -6.61 -8.91
C GLY A 387 9.44 -7.31 -7.62
N GLY A 388 8.62 -7.20 -6.57
CA GLY A 388 8.81 -7.85 -5.27
C GLY A 388 9.62 -7.02 -4.29
N THR A 389 9.26 -7.13 -3.01
CA THR A 389 9.87 -6.45 -1.88
C THR A 389 10.60 -7.46 -1.00
N ILE A 390 11.75 -7.07 -0.47
CA ILE A 390 12.47 -7.84 0.55
C ILE A 390 12.00 -7.32 1.92
N HIS A 391 11.25 -8.15 2.62
CA HIS A 391 10.73 -7.85 3.95
C HIS A 391 11.64 -8.45 5.02
N LEU A 392 12.13 -7.61 5.94
CA LEU A 392 12.95 -8.00 7.07
C LEU A 392 12.17 -7.74 8.36
N VAL A 393 11.89 -8.78 9.12
CA VAL A 393 11.19 -8.66 10.40
C VAL A 393 12.19 -8.75 11.55
N ILE A 394 12.36 -7.66 12.31
CA ILE A 394 13.16 -7.67 13.55
C ILE A 394 12.27 -8.27 14.64
N ASN A 395 12.34 -9.58 14.80
CA ASN A 395 11.55 -10.34 15.76
C ASN A 395 12.27 -10.43 17.11
N ASN A 396 12.10 -9.41 17.92
CA ASN A 396 12.69 -9.40 19.26
C ASN A 396 11.79 -10.06 20.34
N GLN A 397 10.73 -10.76 19.92
CA GLN A 397 9.86 -11.62 20.71
C GLN A 397 8.99 -10.88 21.76
N VAL A 398 8.94 -9.54 21.69
CA VAL A 398 8.11 -8.72 22.59
C VAL A 398 7.61 -7.46 21.88
N GLY A 399 6.30 -7.30 21.78
CA GLY A 399 5.65 -6.09 21.25
C GLY A 399 5.30 -5.12 22.37
N PHE A 400 6.02 -3.99 22.52
CA PHE A 400 5.94 -3.12 23.69
C PHE A 400 6.22 -3.91 24.99
N THR A 401 5.19 -4.35 25.70
CA THR A 401 5.26 -5.21 26.91
C THR A 401 4.56 -6.57 26.73
N THR A 402 4.02 -6.85 25.54
CA THR A 402 3.33 -8.11 25.24
C THR A 402 4.35 -9.14 24.75
N SER A 403 4.59 -10.20 25.50
CA SER A 403 5.53 -11.29 25.17
C SER A 403 4.88 -12.66 25.11
N ARG A 404 3.69 -12.84 25.68
CA ARG A 404 2.95 -14.09 25.60
C ARG A 404 2.32 -14.23 24.22
N GLN A 405 2.48 -15.39 23.61
CA GLN A 405 1.96 -15.64 22.26
C GLN A 405 0.44 -15.60 22.20
N ASP A 406 -0.24 -16.11 23.23
CA ASP A 406 -1.69 -16.13 23.38
C ASP A 406 -2.32 -14.72 23.53
N ASP A 407 -1.52 -13.72 23.95
CA ASP A 407 -1.93 -12.31 23.95
C ASP A 407 -1.51 -11.56 22.68
N ALA A 408 -0.48 -12.05 21.97
CA ALA A 408 0.14 -11.33 20.87
C ALA A 408 -0.52 -11.62 19.52
N ARG A 409 -0.86 -12.89 19.23
CA ARG A 409 -1.41 -13.30 17.93
C ARG A 409 -1.97 -14.72 17.96
N SER A 410 -2.88 -15.01 17.01
CA SER A 410 -3.47 -16.35 16.82
C SER A 410 -2.60 -17.30 16.00
N THR A 411 -1.61 -16.78 15.27
CA THR A 411 -0.75 -17.54 14.35
C THR A 411 0.53 -18.03 15.07
N GLU A 412 1.15 -19.07 14.54
CA GLU A 412 2.41 -19.58 15.07
C GLU A 412 3.54 -18.55 14.93
N TYR A 413 3.67 -17.97 13.72
CA TYR A 413 4.66 -16.95 13.42
C TYR A 413 4.00 -15.59 13.14
N ALA A 414 4.72 -14.52 13.43
CA ALA A 414 4.30 -13.17 13.06
C ALA A 414 4.21 -12.98 11.53
N THR A 415 4.92 -13.82 10.80
CA THR A 415 5.06 -13.76 9.35
C THR A 415 4.01 -14.56 8.57
N ASP A 416 3.09 -15.24 9.24
CA ASP A 416 2.06 -16.08 8.58
C ASP A 416 1.17 -15.29 7.61
N VAL A 417 1.02 -13.98 7.80
CA VAL A 417 0.30 -13.08 6.87
C VAL A 417 0.89 -13.11 5.45
N ALA A 418 2.18 -13.34 5.29
CA ALA A 418 2.85 -13.39 3.99
C ALA A 418 2.49 -14.64 3.15
N LYS A 419 1.98 -15.70 3.79
CA LYS A 419 1.49 -16.90 3.10
C LYS A 419 0.29 -16.61 2.20
N MET A 420 -0.45 -15.54 2.49
CA MET A 420 -1.59 -15.07 1.70
C MET A 420 -1.21 -14.83 0.22
N ILE A 421 -0.02 -14.29 -0.03
CA ILE A 421 0.51 -14.04 -1.39
C ILE A 421 1.53 -15.10 -1.84
N GLN A 422 1.63 -16.19 -1.09
CA GLN A 422 2.57 -17.28 -1.34
C GLN A 422 4.05 -16.83 -1.31
N ALA A 423 4.38 -15.83 -0.49
CA ALA A 423 5.76 -15.41 -0.30
C ALA A 423 6.54 -16.47 0.49
N PRO A 424 7.77 -16.82 0.10
CA PRO A 424 8.64 -17.67 0.92
C PRO A 424 9.06 -16.93 2.20
N ILE A 425 9.19 -17.67 3.28
CA ILE A 425 9.54 -17.13 4.60
C ILE A 425 10.76 -17.88 5.13
N PHE A 426 11.76 -17.14 5.58
CA PHE A 426 12.92 -17.67 6.27
C PHE A 426 12.91 -17.17 7.73
N HIS A 427 12.88 -18.08 8.68
CA HIS A 427 13.10 -17.78 10.09
C HIS A 427 14.56 -18.04 10.41
N VAL A 428 15.27 -17.12 11.00
CA VAL A 428 16.70 -17.30 11.27
C VAL A 428 17.07 -16.77 12.67
N ASN A 429 17.90 -17.56 13.38
CA ASN A 429 18.46 -17.16 14.66
C ASN A 429 19.47 -16.02 14.46
N GLY A 430 19.21 -14.86 15.08
CA GLY A 430 20.07 -13.68 14.96
C GLY A 430 21.48 -13.87 15.51
N ASP A 431 21.71 -14.86 16.39
CA ASP A 431 23.04 -15.19 16.93
C ASP A 431 23.86 -16.13 16.02
N ASP A 432 23.29 -16.56 14.88
CA ASP A 432 24.04 -17.26 13.82
C ASP A 432 24.17 -16.38 12.57
N PRO A 433 25.19 -15.50 12.50
CA PRO A 433 25.31 -14.55 11.40
C PRO A 433 25.64 -15.20 10.05
N GLU A 434 26.22 -16.42 10.01
CA GLU A 434 26.44 -17.14 8.73
C GLU A 434 25.10 -17.68 8.19
N ALA A 435 24.23 -18.18 9.03
CA ALA A 435 22.88 -18.56 8.64
C ALA A 435 22.07 -17.33 8.16
N VAL A 436 22.18 -16.18 8.85
CA VAL A 436 21.58 -14.91 8.45
C VAL A 436 22.06 -14.51 7.05
N LEU A 437 23.37 -14.58 6.79
CA LEU A 437 23.93 -14.27 5.47
C LEU A 437 23.39 -15.20 4.39
N PHE A 438 23.29 -16.50 4.66
CA PHE A 438 22.80 -17.49 3.72
C PHE A 438 21.34 -17.26 3.31
N VAL A 439 20.43 -17.10 4.27
CA VAL A 439 19.01 -16.85 3.96
C VAL A 439 18.82 -15.51 3.26
N THR A 440 19.66 -14.52 3.57
CA THR A 440 19.67 -13.22 2.90
C THR A 440 20.03 -13.36 1.42
N GLN A 441 21.06 -14.14 1.11
CA GLN A 441 21.45 -14.41 -0.28
C GLN A 441 20.33 -15.12 -1.05
N LEU A 442 19.70 -16.13 -0.45
CA LEU A 442 18.56 -16.82 -1.05
C LEU A 442 17.38 -15.87 -1.30
N ALA A 443 17.07 -14.99 -0.35
CA ALA A 443 15.98 -14.05 -0.47
C ALA A 443 16.20 -13.06 -1.62
N VAL A 444 17.41 -12.49 -1.73
CA VAL A 444 17.74 -11.58 -2.84
C VAL A 444 17.66 -12.31 -4.18
N ASP A 445 18.26 -13.51 -4.30
CA ASP A 445 18.25 -14.29 -5.52
C ASP A 445 16.83 -14.65 -5.97
N TYR A 446 15.98 -15.06 -5.02
CA TYR A 446 14.58 -15.35 -5.29
C TYR A 446 13.83 -14.13 -5.82
N ARG A 447 13.95 -12.98 -5.14
CA ARG A 447 13.33 -11.72 -5.57
C ARG A 447 13.81 -11.31 -6.96
N MET A 448 15.12 -11.39 -7.19
CA MET A 448 15.70 -10.99 -8.48
C MET A 448 15.31 -11.94 -9.62
N GLN A 449 15.10 -13.22 -9.34
CA GLN A 449 14.70 -14.20 -10.35
C GLN A 449 13.19 -14.19 -10.61
N PHE A 450 12.36 -14.24 -9.56
CA PHE A 450 10.92 -14.46 -9.69
C PHE A 450 10.07 -13.19 -9.58
N LYS A 451 10.66 -12.06 -9.20
CA LYS A 451 9.98 -10.76 -9.09
C LYS A 451 8.79 -10.81 -8.11
N ARG A 452 8.97 -11.48 -6.99
CA ARG A 452 8.00 -11.68 -5.93
C ARG A 452 8.58 -11.29 -4.57
N ASP A 453 7.69 -11.03 -3.64
CA ASP A 453 8.04 -10.69 -2.27
C ASP A 453 8.66 -11.90 -1.56
N VAL A 454 9.53 -11.61 -0.60
CA VAL A 454 10.19 -12.60 0.25
C VAL A 454 10.33 -12.03 1.66
N VAL A 455 10.19 -12.87 2.67
CA VAL A 455 10.23 -12.47 4.07
C VAL A 455 11.38 -13.16 4.80
N ILE A 456 12.17 -12.40 5.56
CA ILE A 456 13.16 -12.91 6.49
C ILE A 456 12.74 -12.48 7.90
N ASP A 457 12.44 -13.45 8.74
CA ASP A 457 12.16 -13.31 10.16
C ASP A 457 13.45 -13.46 10.96
N LEU A 458 14.08 -12.34 11.30
CA LEU A 458 15.29 -12.30 12.13
C LEU A 458 14.90 -12.44 13.59
N VAL A 459 14.88 -13.67 14.09
CA VAL A 459 14.56 -13.96 15.49
C VAL A 459 15.74 -13.56 16.37
N CYS A 460 15.50 -12.58 17.21
CA CYS A 460 16.51 -11.95 18.05
C CYS A 460 15.92 -11.61 19.43
N TYR A 461 16.56 -10.72 20.17
CA TYR A 461 16.05 -10.24 21.44
C TYR A 461 16.31 -8.73 21.56
N ARG A 462 15.69 -8.11 22.55
CA ARG A 462 15.83 -6.68 22.85
C ARG A 462 16.53 -6.52 24.19
N ARG A 463 17.75 -6.01 24.19
CA ARG A 463 18.57 -5.91 25.42
C ARG A 463 18.10 -4.80 26.36
N ARG A 464 17.55 -3.74 25.84
CA ARG A 464 16.94 -2.63 26.61
C ARG A 464 15.41 -2.79 26.62
N GLY A 465 14.68 -1.89 27.28
CA GLY A 465 13.23 -1.83 27.24
C GLY A 465 12.68 -1.47 25.85
N HIS A 466 11.43 -1.08 25.75
CA HIS A 466 10.87 -0.59 24.50
C HIS A 466 11.70 0.60 23.98
N ASN A 467 12.17 1.44 24.90
CA ASN A 467 13.19 2.45 24.68
C ASN A 467 14.16 2.46 25.88
N GLU A 468 15.20 3.32 25.84
CA GLU A 468 16.27 3.33 26.84
C GLU A 468 15.86 3.91 28.20
N ALA A 469 14.69 4.52 28.31
CA ALA A 469 14.11 4.98 29.58
C ALA A 469 13.14 3.98 30.22
N ASP A 470 12.87 2.85 29.54
CA ASP A 470 11.96 1.80 30.00
C ASP A 470 12.71 0.70 30.77
N GLU A 471 12.14 0.22 31.90
CA GLU A 471 12.68 -0.88 32.70
C GLU A 471 11.88 -2.18 32.42
N PRO A 472 12.38 -3.03 31.53
CA PRO A 472 11.62 -4.16 31.05
C PRO A 472 11.52 -5.35 32.02
N SER A 473 12.37 -5.41 33.04
CA SER A 473 12.32 -6.51 34.03
C SER A 473 11.05 -6.46 34.89
N GLY A 474 10.36 -5.30 34.93
CA GLY A 474 9.07 -5.15 35.57
C GLY A 474 7.93 -5.95 34.91
N THR A 475 8.03 -6.20 33.60
CA THR A 475 7.00 -6.92 32.81
C THR A 475 7.48 -8.28 32.28
N GLN A 476 8.77 -8.45 31.95
CA GLN A 476 9.38 -9.70 31.44
C GLN A 476 10.58 -10.14 32.28
N PRO A 477 10.40 -10.45 33.56
CA PRO A 477 11.53 -10.71 34.48
C PRO A 477 12.40 -11.91 34.07
N LEU A 478 11.80 -13.02 33.66
CA LEU A 478 12.55 -14.23 33.27
C LEU A 478 13.34 -14.03 31.97
N MET A 479 12.72 -13.38 30.98
CA MET A 479 13.35 -13.07 29.70
C MET A 479 14.59 -12.18 29.93
N TYR A 480 14.46 -11.13 30.72
CA TYR A 480 15.57 -10.21 30.97
C TYR A 480 16.66 -10.76 31.91
N GLN A 481 16.33 -11.72 32.78
CA GLN A 481 17.35 -12.50 33.48
C GLN A 481 18.20 -13.36 32.53
N GLN A 482 17.58 -13.89 31.48
CA GLN A 482 18.30 -14.64 30.44
C GLN A 482 19.11 -13.70 29.55
N ILE A 483 18.52 -12.58 29.08
CA ILE A 483 19.18 -11.55 28.28
C ILE A 483 20.43 -11.01 29.01
N ALA A 484 20.36 -10.79 30.33
CA ALA A 484 21.50 -10.31 31.10
C ALA A 484 22.71 -11.26 31.08
N LYS A 485 22.47 -12.56 30.89
CA LYS A 485 23.54 -13.61 30.81
C LYS A 485 24.00 -13.84 29.37
N GLN A 486 23.19 -13.40 28.37
CA GLN A 486 23.48 -13.65 26.96
C GLN A 486 24.68 -12.82 26.52
N ARG A 487 25.67 -13.46 25.94
CA ARG A 487 26.77 -12.76 25.23
C ARG A 487 26.27 -12.13 23.96
N THR A 488 26.95 -11.12 23.47
CA THR A 488 26.55 -10.48 22.21
C THR A 488 26.89 -11.36 21.00
N THR A 489 26.12 -11.22 19.93
CA THR A 489 26.34 -11.96 18.67
C THR A 489 27.76 -11.75 18.16
N ARG A 490 28.29 -10.50 18.24
CA ARG A 490 29.68 -10.21 17.86
C ARG A 490 30.68 -10.99 18.68
N GLU A 491 30.50 -11.08 20.01
CA GLU A 491 31.42 -11.82 20.90
C GLU A 491 31.40 -13.32 20.59
N LEU A 492 30.20 -13.91 20.43
CA LEU A 492 30.05 -15.32 20.08
C LEU A 492 30.73 -15.65 18.74
N TYR A 493 30.52 -14.81 17.75
CA TYR A 493 31.07 -14.99 16.40
C TYR A 493 32.60 -14.77 16.36
N ALA A 494 33.11 -13.77 17.09
CA ALA A 494 34.54 -13.52 17.19
C ALA A 494 35.29 -14.75 17.76
N ASP A 495 34.77 -15.35 18.86
CA ASP A 495 35.35 -16.56 19.44
C ASP A 495 35.31 -17.73 18.44
N ALA A 496 34.20 -17.88 17.67
CA ALA A 496 34.11 -18.91 16.65
C ALA A 496 35.18 -18.76 15.57
N LEU A 497 35.44 -17.51 15.10
CA LEU A 497 36.45 -17.22 14.10
C LEU A 497 37.88 -17.41 14.60
N VAL A 498 38.15 -17.04 15.87
CA VAL A 498 39.46 -17.26 16.49
C VAL A 498 39.72 -18.76 16.69
N ASN A 499 38.74 -19.52 17.18
CA ASN A 499 38.84 -20.97 17.32
C ASN A 499 39.02 -21.69 15.99
N ALA A 500 38.43 -21.17 14.91
CA ALA A 500 38.57 -21.68 13.54
C ALA A 500 39.88 -21.23 12.86
N GLY A 501 40.70 -20.39 13.51
CA GLY A 501 41.95 -19.87 12.97
C GLY A 501 41.77 -18.87 11.80
N VAL A 502 40.56 -18.28 11.62
CA VAL A 502 40.28 -17.28 10.59
C VAL A 502 40.85 -15.94 10.96
N LEU A 503 40.78 -15.53 12.22
CA LEU A 503 41.33 -14.30 12.77
C LEU A 503 42.09 -14.60 14.08
N SER A 504 43.05 -13.73 14.44
CA SER A 504 43.66 -13.74 15.77
C SER A 504 42.86 -12.83 16.73
N ALA A 505 43.04 -13.05 18.05
CA ALA A 505 42.41 -12.19 19.05
C ALA A 505 42.84 -10.72 18.94
N GLU A 506 44.09 -10.47 18.55
CA GLU A 506 44.63 -9.12 18.31
C GLU A 506 43.93 -8.45 17.10
N GLN A 507 43.68 -9.21 16.04
CA GLN A 507 42.96 -8.69 14.86
C GLN A 507 41.49 -8.36 15.20
N VAL A 508 40.84 -9.14 16.04
CA VAL A 508 39.49 -8.84 16.55
C VAL A 508 39.52 -7.56 17.37
N GLN A 509 40.45 -7.42 18.30
CA GLN A 509 40.56 -6.21 19.12
C GLN A 509 40.87 -4.96 18.27
N SER A 510 41.79 -5.04 17.29
CA SER A 510 42.07 -3.93 16.37
C SER A 510 40.84 -3.42 15.65
N LYS A 511 39.94 -4.32 15.17
CA LYS A 511 38.68 -3.91 14.52
C LYS A 511 37.75 -3.13 15.46
N ILE A 512 37.72 -3.46 16.74
CA ILE A 512 36.94 -2.75 17.76
C ILE A 512 37.52 -1.36 18.00
N ASP A 513 38.85 -1.27 18.17
CA ASP A 513 39.54 -0.01 18.43
C ASP A 513 39.45 0.92 17.23
N ASP A 514 39.71 0.43 16.01
CA ASP A 514 39.61 1.19 14.76
C ASP A 514 38.21 1.81 14.57
N TYR A 515 37.15 1.05 14.88
CA TYR A 515 35.78 1.55 14.77
C TYR A 515 35.48 2.62 15.82
N ARG A 516 35.94 2.42 17.07
CA ARG A 516 35.77 3.41 18.14
C ARG A 516 36.49 4.69 17.81
N ASP A 517 37.73 4.60 17.34
CA ASP A 517 38.56 5.77 16.94
C ASP A 517 37.87 6.53 15.79
N ALA A 518 37.25 5.84 14.85
CA ALA A 518 36.48 6.49 13.78
C ALA A 518 35.28 7.29 14.33
N LEU A 519 34.54 6.75 15.31
CA LEU A 519 33.46 7.47 15.99
C LEU A 519 33.96 8.68 16.79
N ASP A 520 35.00 8.52 17.56
CA ASP A 520 35.60 9.58 18.38
C ASP A 520 36.10 10.76 17.50
N ASN A 521 36.64 10.46 16.33
CA ASN A 521 37.09 11.45 15.35
C ASN A 521 35.94 11.95 14.42
N GLY A 522 34.71 11.42 14.53
CA GLY A 522 33.56 11.79 13.68
C GLY A 522 33.79 11.51 12.20
N LEU A 523 34.43 10.39 11.88
CA LEU A 523 34.72 9.95 10.52
C LEU A 523 33.56 9.11 9.98
N HIS A 524 33.35 9.16 8.66
CA HIS A 524 32.43 8.23 8.01
C HIS A 524 32.94 6.79 8.17
N VAL A 525 32.04 5.89 8.61
CA VAL A 525 32.39 4.48 8.89
C VAL A 525 32.08 3.54 7.72
N VAL A 526 31.30 4.00 6.73
CA VAL A 526 30.98 3.23 5.50
C VAL A 526 32.10 3.45 4.49
N LYS A 527 32.92 2.44 4.27
CA LYS A 527 34.07 2.50 3.36
C LYS A 527 33.68 2.62 1.88
N SER A 528 32.53 2.06 1.50
CA SER A 528 32.01 2.09 0.12
C SER A 528 31.26 3.37 -0.24
N LEU A 529 31.19 4.36 0.66
CA LEU A 529 30.49 5.62 0.44
C LEU A 529 31.12 6.41 -0.72
N VAL A 530 30.29 6.82 -1.68
CA VAL A 530 30.70 7.62 -2.84
C VAL A 530 30.73 9.09 -2.45
N LYS A 531 31.89 9.74 -2.58
CA LYS A 531 32.08 11.17 -2.19
C LYS A 531 31.45 12.13 -3.21
N GLU A 532 31.49 11.79 -4.48
CA GLU A 532 30.94 12.57 -5.59
C GLU A 532 29.86 11.74 -6.31
N PRO A 533 28.62 11.77 -5.80
CA PRO A 533 27.54 10.92 -6.32
C PRO A 533 27.12 11.35 -7.73
N ASN A 534 26.70 10.39 -8.54
CA ASN A 534 26.09 10.63 -9.85
C ASN A 534 24.76 11.40 -9.66
N LYS A 535 24.72 12.65 -10.16
CA LYS A 535 23.54 13.52 -10.03
C LYS A 535 22.31 13.05 -10.82
N GLU A 536 22.50 12.22 -11.82
CA GLU A 536 21.37 11.63 -12.59
C GLU A 536 20.49 10.72 -11.74
N LEU A 537 21.00 10.24 -10.59
CA LEU A 537 20.24 9.41 -9.65
C LEU A 537 19.28 10.21 -8.77
N PHE A 538 19.42 11.55 -8.69
CA PHE A 538 18.61 12.40 -7.82
C PHE A 538 17.41 13.01 -8.52
N VAL A 539 16.35 13.27 -7.75
CA VAL A 539 15.19 14.05 -8.17
C VAL A 539 15.44 15.52 -7.78
N ASP A 540 15.36 16.44 -8.76
CA ASP A 540 15.60 17.87 -8.50
C ASP A 540 14.30 18.56 -8.06
N TRP A 541 14.24 18.93 -6.79
CA TRP A 541 13.13 19.67 -6.19
C TRP A 541 13.37 21.18 -6.12
N ARG A 542 14.59 21.67 -6.44
CA ARG A 542 14.95 23.09 -6.36
C ARG A 542 14.05 24.03 -7.15
N PRO A 543 13.55 23.65 -8.35
CA PRO A 543 12.62 24.48 -9.11
C PRO A 543 11.29 24.76 -8.41
N TYR A 544 10.96 24.01 -7.36
CA TYR A 544 9.67 24.08 -6.66
C TYR A 544 9.74 24.71 -5.28
N LEU A 545 10.92 25.24 -4.90
CA LEU A 545 11.16 25.85 -3.60
C LEU A 545 10.99 27.38 -3.66
N GLY A 546 10.50 27.97 -2.56
CA GLY A 546 10.47 29.43 -2.38
C GLY A 546 9.39 30.19 -3.14
N HIS A 547 8.40 29.48 -3.71
CA HIS A 547 7.31 30.13 -4.44
C HIS A 547 6.11 30.41 -3.53
N ALA A 548 5.54 31.64 -3.67
CA ALA A 548 4.31 32.00 -2.97
C ALA A 548 3.09 31.30 -3.58
N TRP A 549 2.11 30.95 -2.75
CA TRP A 549 0.88 30.33 -3.23
C TRP A 549 0.06 31.27 -4.15
N THR A 550 0.21 32.59 -3.97
CA THR A 550 -0.42 33.63 -4.78
C THR A 550 0.22 33.83 -6.16
N ALA A 551 1.35 33.17 -6.45
CA ALA A 551 2.00 33.27 -7.75
C ALA A 551 1.04 32.83 -8.85
N ARG A 552 0.72 33.77 -9.76
CA ARG A 552 -0.12 33.52 -10.92
C ARG A 552 0.69 32.83 -12.01
N HIS A 553 0.11 31.81 -12.59
CA HIS A 553 0.66 31.10 -13.75
C HIS A 553 -0.41 30.99 -14.82
N ASP A 554 0.04 31.10 -16.06
CA ASP A 554 -0.83 31.02 -17.22
C ASP A 554 -1.25 29.57 -17.46
N THR A 555 -2.52 29.28 -17.29
CA THR A 555 -3.14 27.97 -17.55
C THR A 555 -3.96 27.97 -18.83
N ARG A 556 -3.91 29.06 -19.63
CA ARG A 556 -4.53 29.12 -20.94
C ARG A 556 -3.91 28.13 -21.90
N PHE A 557 -4.66 27.76 -22.91
CA PHE A 557 -4.20 26.81 -23.91
C PHE A 557 -4.70 27.23 -25.29
N ASP A 558 -3.91 26.99 -26.35
CA ASP A 558 -4.32 27.36 -27.68
C ASP A 558 -5.64 26.68 -28.08
N LEU A 559 -6.64 27.49 -28.49
CA LEU A 559 -7.98 26.98 -28.77
C LEU A 559 -7.98 25.96 -29.93
N LYS A 560 -7.18 26.19 -30.97
CA LYS A 560 -7.11 25.27 -32.10
C LYS A 560 -6.51 23.91 -31.68
N THR A 561 -5.42 23.93 -30.96
CA THR A 561 -4.78 22.72 -30.41
C THR A 561 -5.70 22.01 -29.44
N LEU A 562 -6.46 22.76 -28.60
CA LEU A 562 -7.46 22.17 -27.70
C LEU A 562 -8.55 21.43 -28.48
N GLN A 563 -9.05 22.01 -29.61
CA GLN A 563 -10.01 21.34 -30.47
C GLN A 563 -9.44 20.10 -31.16
N GLU A 564 -8.20 20.16 -31.63
CA GLU A 564 -7.50 18.99 -32.23
C GLU A 564 -7.35 17.86 -31.21
N LEU A 565 -6.89 18.14 -29.98
CA LEU A 565 -6.78 17.16 -28.90
C LEU A 565 -8.16 16.62 -28.50
N SER A 566 -9.17 17.49 -28.39
CA SER A 566 -10.53 17.07 -28.02
C SER A 566 -11.13 16.09 -29.04
N SER A 567 -10.82 16.29 -30.32
CA SER A 567 -11.25 15.36 -31.39
C SER A 567 -10.46 14.06 -31.32
N LYS A 568 -9.15 14.13 -31.13
CA LYS A 568 -8.25 12.97 -31.09
C LYS A 568 -8.56 12.02 -29.94
N MET A 569 -8.85 12.54 -28.76
CA MET A 569 -9.22 11.73 -27.58
C MET A 569 -10.58 11.03 -27.70
N LEU A 570 -11.35 11.32 -28.73
CA LEU A 570 -12.64 10.66 -29.01
C LEU A 570 -12.56 9.64 -30.14
N GLU A 571 -11.39 9.46 -30.77
CA GLU A 571 -11.17 8.43 -31.77
C GLU A 571 -11.18 7.03 -31.09
N VAL A 572 -11.87 6.12 -31.74
CA VAL A 572 -11.98 4.71 -31.31
C VAL A 572 -11.44 3.82 -32.45
N PRO A 573 -10.61 2.79 -32.18
CA PRO A 573 -10.07 1.95 -33.23
C PRO A 573 -11.16 1.28 -34.10
N GLU A 574 -10.85 1.07 -35.37
CA GLU A 574 -11.75 0.37 -36.30
C GLU A 574 -12.09 -1.03 -35.77
N GLY A 575 -13.36 -1.41 -35.79
CA GLY A 575 -13.85 -2.70 -35.30
C GLY A 575 -14.06 -2.78 -33.79
N PHE A 576 -13.65 -1.77 -33.01
CA PHE A 576 -13.89 -1.73 -31.56
C PHE A 576 -15.35 -1.31 -31.26
N VAL A 577 -16.09 -2.15 -30.56
CA VAL A 577 -17.51 -1.92 -30.26
C VAL A 577 -17.69 -1.42 -28.85
N VAL A 578 -18.07 -0.15 -28.71
CA VAL A 578 -18.34 0.49 -27.42
C VAL A 578 -19.78 0.23 -26.97
N GLN A 579 -20.01 0.08 -25.66
CA GLN A 579 -21.33 -0.07 -25.08
C GLN A 579 -22.21 1.16 -25.40
N ARG A 580 -23.51 0.94 -25.66
CA ARG A 580 -24.44 1.95 -26.19
C ARG A 580 -24.48 3.27 -25.38
N GLN A 581 -24.51 3.17 -24.05
CA GLN A 581 -24.56 4.37 -23.20
C GLN A 581 -23.24 5.16 -23.27
N VAL A 582 -22.11 4.45 -23.32
CA VAL A 582 -20.79 5.06 -23.47
C VAL A 582 -20.63 5.68 -24.85
N SER A 583 -21.11 5.02 -25.92
CA SER A 583 -21.16 5.60 -27.28
C SER A 583 -21.89 6.93 -27.27
N LYS A 584 -23.03 7.01 -26.56
CA LYS A 584 -23.81 8.25 -26.47
C LYS A 584 -23.03 9.38 -25.77
N ILE A 585 -22.29 9.07 -24.73
CA ILE A 585 -21.41 10.05 -24.05
C ILE A 585 -20.34 10.55 -25.02
N TYR A 586 -19.73 9.67 -25.81
CA TYR A 586 -18.73 10.04 -26.80
C TYR A 586 -19.32 10.89 -27.95
N GLU A 587 -20.51 10.57 -28.44
CA GLU A 587 -21.23 11.39 -29.41
C GLU A 587 -21.50 12.81 -28.88
N ASP A 588 -21.91 12.94 -27.63
CA ASP A 588 -22.14 14.24 -27.01
C ASP A 588 -20.83 14.99 -26.79
N ARG A 589 -19.74 14.33 -26.43
CA ARG A 589 -18.40 14.94 -26.38
C ARG A 589 -17.90 15.38 -27.75
N GLN A 590 -18.20 14.66 -28.83
CA GLN A 590 -17.90 15.12 -30.21
C GLN A 590 -18.62 16.44 -30.52
N LYS A 591 -19.88 16.58 -30.09
CA LYS A 591 -20.61 17.85 -30.25
C LYS A 591 -20.04 18.96 -29.35
N MET A 592 -19.59 18.64 -28.15
CA MET A 592 -18.88 19.58 -27.26
C MET A 592 -17.57 20.07 -27.91
N ALA A 593 -16.78 19.15 -28.46
CA ALA A 593 -15.53 19.45 -29.17
C ALA A 593 -15.76 20.35 -30.40
N ALA A 594 -16.88 20.16 -31.10
CA ALA A 594 -17.29 21.00 -32.24
C ALA A 594 -17.97 22.32 -31.84
N GLY A 595 -18.14 22.61 -30.54
CA GLY A 595 -18.84 23.80 -30.06
C GLY A 595 -20.37 23.75 -30.17
N GLY A 596 -20.94 22.61 -30.54
CA GLY A 596 -22.40 22.42 -30.68
C GLY A 596 -23.13 22.14 -29.36
N LEU A 597 -22.39 21.72 -28.30
CA LEU A 597 -22.89 21.59 -26.96
C LEU A 597 -21.91 22.22 -25.96
N PRO A 598 -22.39 22.75 -24.83
CA PRO A 598 -21.49 23.20 -23.76
C PRO A 598 -20.71 22.06 -23.15
N ILE A 599 -19.50 22.34 -22.68
CA ILE A 599 -18.60 21.40 -22.03
C ILE A 599 -19.16 21.01 -20.67
N ASN A 600 -19.23 19.74 -20.41
CA ASN A 600 -19.54 19.20 -19.08
C ASN A 600 -18.27 18.88 -18.27
N TRP A 601 -18.44 18.55 -16.99
CA TRP A 601 -17.35 18.28 -16.05
C TRP A 601 -16.42 17.18 -16.53
N GLY A 602 -16.94 15.99 -16.85
CA GLY A 602 -16.11 14.84 -17.23
C GLY A 602 -15.28 15.08 -18.48
N PHE A 603 -15.78 15.86 -19.43
CA PHE A 603 -15.04 16.22 -20.63
C PHE A 603 -13.95 17.26 -20.32
N ALA A 604 -14.25 18.29 -19.53
CA ALA A 604 -13.26 19.28 -19.11
C ALA A 604 -12.11 18.66 -18.31
N GLU A 605 -12.42 17.73 -17.39
CA GLU A 605 -11.45 17.00 -16.61
C GLU A 605 -10.50 16.18 -17.52
N THR A 606 -11.06 15.44 -18.48
CA THR A 606 -10.24 14.65 -19.42
C THR A 606 -9.44 15.51 -20.38
N LEU A 607 -9.95 16.69 -20.76
CA LEU A 607 -9.19 17.68 -21.54
C LEU A 607 -8.02 18.28 -20.76
N ALA A 608 -8.15 18.46 -19.44
CA ALA A 608 -7.02 18.89 -18.61
C ALA A 608 -5.88 17.86 -18.69
N TYR A 609 -6.19 16.57 -18.62
CA TYR A 609 -5.19 15.51 -18.78
C TYR A 609 -4.55 15.52 -20.17
N ALA A 610 -5.36 15.64 -21.23
CA ALA A 610 -4.86 15.68 -22.60
C ALA A 610 -3.89 16.84 -22.84
N THR A 611 -4.23 18.04 -22.34
CA THR A 611 -3.37 19.22 -22.48
C THR A 611 -2.08 19.12 -21.66
N LEU A 612 -2.11 18.52 -20.46
CA LEU A 612 -0.90 18.26 -19.67
C LEU A 612 0.02 17.26 -20.36
N LEU A 613 -0.53 16.18 -20.93
CA LEU A 613 0.24 15.23 -21.72
C LEU A 613 0.89 15.91 -22.93
N PHE A 614 0.15 16.80 -23.62
CA PHE A 614 0.69 17.56 -24.75
C PHE A 614 1.85 18.48 -24.36
N GLU A 615 1.80 19.07 -23.16
CA GLU A 615 2.86 19.91 -22.60
C GLU A 615 4.02 19.12 -21.96
N GLY A 616 4.00 17.80 -22.03
CA GLY A 616 5.11 16.97 -21.56
C GLY A 616 4.99 16.47 -20.13
N HIS A 617 3.82 16.61 -19.50
CA HIS A 617 3.58 16.19 -18.11
C HIS A 617 2.90 14.82 -18.06
N PRO A 618 3.51 13.80 -17.44
CA PRO A 618 2.86 12.53 -17.17
C PRO A 618 1.65 12.69 -16.25
N VAL A 619 0.65 11.83 -16.45
CA VAL A 619 -0.55 11.77 -15.60
C VAL A 619 -0.70 10.38 -15.03
N ARG A 620 -0.87 10.27 -13.72
CA ARG A 620 -1.19 9.03 -13.03
C ARG A 620 -2.44 9.24 -12.18
N MET A 621 -3.44 8.39 -12.39
CA MET A 621 -4.68 8.37 -11.62
C MET A 621 -4.98 6.96 -11.13
N THR A 622 -5.21 6.82 -9.83
CA THR A 622 -5.66 5.57 -9.22
C THR A 622 -6.78 5.82 -8.22
N GLY A 623 -7.52 4.77 -7.93
CA GLY A 623 -8.67 4.77 -7.04
C GLY A 623 -9.70 3.76 -7.51
N GLN A 624 -10.76 3.57 -6.75
CA GLN A 624 -11.82 2.63 -7.11
C GLN A 624 -12.69 3.21 -8.23
N ASP A 625 -12.95 2.45 -9.29
CA ASP A 625 -13.76 2.85 -10.45
C ASP A 625 -13.26 4.06 -11.25
N VAL A 626 -11.98 4.44 -11.16
CA VAL A 626 -11.47 5.66 -11.80
C VAL A 626 -11.47 5.61 -13.33
N GLY A 627 -11.35 4.44 -13.93
CA GLY A 627 -11.37 4.27 -15.38
C GLY A 627 -12.70 4.73 -16.00
N ARG A 628 -13.80 4.41 -15.35
CA ARG A 628 -15.17 4.84 -15.69
C ARG A 628 -15.55 6.16 -15.02
N GLY A 629 -15.03 6.40 -13.81
CA GLY A 629 -15.52 7.33 -12.81
C GLY A 629 -16.70 6.73 -12.03
N THR A 630 -16.73 6.88 -10.70
CA THR A 630 -17.78 6.33 -9.82
C THR A 630 -19.20 6.68 -10.33
N PHE A 631 -19.37 7.88 -10.84
CA PHE A 631 -20.66 8.38 -11.37
C PHE A 631 -20.79 8.24 -12.90
N SER A 632 -20.01 7.35 -13.53
CA SER A 632 -20.03 7.13 -15.00
C SER A 632 -19.82 8.43 -15.79
N HIS A 633 -18.93 9.29 -15.32
CA HIS A 633 -18.69 10.62 -15.92
C HIS A 633 -17.40 10.69 -16.73
N ARG A 634 -16.42 9.82 -16.43
CA ARG A 634 -15.09 9.89 -17.05
C ARG A 634 -14.98 9.03 -18.29
N HIS A 635 -15.21 7.74 -18.22
CA HIS A 635 -15.04 6.78 -19.31
C HIS A 635 -13.73 6.98 -20.09
N ALA A 636 -12.62 7.09 -19.35
CA ALA A 636 -11.29 7.21 -19.93
C ALA A 636 -10.73 5.85 -20.40
N VAL A 637 -11.28 4.76 -19.89
CA VAL A 637 -10.98 3.39 -20.27
C VAL A 637 -12.22 2.79 -20.95
N LEU A 638 -12.05 2.35 -22.19
CA LEU A 638 -13.11 1.74 -22.99
C LEU A 638 -12.96 0.22 -23.04
N HIS A 639 -14.08 -0.50 -23.00
CA HIS A 639 -14.15 -1.95 -23.07
C HIS A 639 -14.88 -2.37 -24.34
N ASN A 640 -14.26 -3.26 -25.12
CA ASN A 640 -14.82 -3.78 -26.34
C ASN A 640 -15.90 -4.80 -26.03
N GLN A 641 -17.07 -4.66 -26.60
CA GLN A 641 -18.20 -5.56 -26.41
C GLN A 641 -18.07 -6.88 -27.19
N LYS A 642 -17.02 -7.06 -28.01
CA LYS A 642 -16.81 -8.27 -28.82
C LYS A 642 -15.83 -9.26 -28.18
N ASP A 643 -14.76 -8.76 -27.58
CA ASP A 643 -13.62 -9.58 -27.18
C ASP A 643 -12.97 -9.14 -25.85
N ASP A 644 -13.64 -8.26 -25.09
CA ASP A 644 -13.20 -7.74 -23.79
C ASP A 644 -11.87 -6.96 -23.83
N SER A 645 -11.35 -6.63 -25.03
CA SER A 645 -10.16 -5.81 -25.16
C SER A 645 -10.42 -4.40 -24.62
N VAL A 646 -9.36 -3.75 -24.16
CA VAL A 646 -9.42 -2.44 -23.50
C VAL A 646 -8.66 -1.42 -24.35
N TYR A 647 -9.24 -0.23 -24.50
CA TYR A 647 -8.61 0.90 -25.17
C TYR A 647 -8.67 2.17 -24.30
N VAL A 648 -7.55 2.88 -24.23
CA VAL A 648 -7.45 4.14 -23.49
C VAL A 648 -7.11 5.26 -24.47
N PRO A 649 -8.09 6.04 -24.95
CA PRO A 649 -7.87 7.09 -25.96
C PRO A 649 -6.80 8.11 -25.56
N LEU A 650 -6.81 8.55 -24.29
CA LEU A 650 -5.83 9.51 -23.75
C LEU A 650 -4.37 8.97 -23.78
N ALA A 651 -4.17 7.65 -23.83
CA ALA A 651 -2.83 7.07 -23.97
C ALA A 651 -2.34 7.00 -25.42
N ASN A 652 -3.17 7.44 -26.39
CA ASN A 652 -2.93 7.31 -27.81
C ASN A 652 -3.21 8.63 -28.55
N LEU A 653 -2.88 9.78 -27.96
CA LEU A 653 -3.10 11.09 -28.56
C LEU A 653 -2.09 11.40 -29.66
N PHE A 654 -0.82 11.08 -29.44
CA PHE A 654 0.28 11.32 -30.37
C PHE A 654 1.50 10.45 -30.04
N ASP A 655 2.35 10.22 -31.04
CA ASP A 655 3.58 9.43 -30.87
C ASP A 655 4.57 10.12 -29.93
N GLY A 656 5.12 9.36 -28.98
CA GLY A 656 6.12 9.87 -28.03
C GLY A 656 5.55 10.71 -26.88
N GLN A 657 4.24 10.72 -26.69
CA GLN A 657 3.62 11.41 -25.54
C GLN A 657 4.13 10.90 -24.20
N PRO A 658 4.04 11.71 -23.14
CA PRO A 658 4.29 11.27 -21.78
C PRO A 658 3.37 10.13 -21.36
N ARG A 659 3.79 9.39 -20.35
CA ARG A 659 3.01 8.27 -19.83
C ARG A 659 1.70 8.72 -19.20
N LEU A 660 0.64 8.00 -19.53
CA LEU A 660 -0.65 8.07 -18.85
C LEU A 660 -0.92 6.73 -18.16
N ASP A 661 -1.18 6.79 -16.88
CA ASP A 661 -1.63 5.67 -16.06
C ASP A 661 -3.02 5.99 -15.48
N ILE A 662 -4.02 5.20 -15.83
CA ILE A 662 -5.35 5.23 -15.22
C ILE A 662 -5.70 3.80 -14.82
N TYR A 663 -5.76 3.53 -13.52
CA TYR A 663 -5.98 2.19 -13.00
C TYR A 663 -7.00 2.18 -11.88
N ASP A 664 -8.00 1.32 -12.03
CA ASP A 664 -8.87 0.97 -10.92
C ASP A 664 -8.02 0.24 -9.86
N SER A 665 -8.06 0.73 -8.63
CA SER A 665 -7.37 0.13 -7.50
C SER A 665 -8.14 -1.08 -6.97
N PHE A 666 -7.46 -1.96 -6.25
CA PHE A 666 -8.14 -2.89 -5.36
C PHE A 666 -8.80 -2.12 -4.19
N LEU A 667 -9.71 -2.79 -3.46
CA LEU A 667 -10.52 -2.17 -2.41
C LEU A 667 -9.69 -1.90 -1.15
N SER A 668 -8.96 -0.81 -1.16
CA SER A 668 -8.16 -0.27 -0.05
C SER A 668 -8.03 1.24 -0.23
N GLU A 669 -8.11 2.00 0.83
CA GLU A 669 -7.82 3.43 0.88
C GLU A 669 -6.44 3.69 1.47
N GLU A 670 -6.08 3.02 2.56
CA GLU A 670 -4.88 3.32 3.35
C GLU A 670 -3.59 3.05 2.57
N ALA A 671 -3.38 1.81 2.13
CA ALA A 671 -2.17 1.47 1.39
C ALA A 671 -2.11 2.15 0.01
N VAL A 672 -3.26 2.30 -0.67
CA VAL A 672 -3.33 2.95 -1.97
C VAL A 672 -2.97 4.44 -1.88
N LEU A 673 -3.55 5.18 -0.93
CA LEU A 673 -3.22 6.60 -0.74
C LEU A 673 -1.76 6.79 -0.30
N ALA A 674 -1.25 5.92 0.57
CA ALA A 674 0.15 5.93 0.99
C ALA A 674 1.11 5.69 -0.19
N PHE A 675 0.76 4.75 -1.07
CA PHE A 675 1.52 4.50 -2.30
C PHE A 675 1.55 5.74 -3.21
N GLU A 676 0.40 6.36 -3.47
CA GLU A 676 0.32 7.54 -4.34
C GLU A 676 1.03 8.75 -3.73
N TYR A 677 1.05 8.90 -2.40
CA TYR A 677 1.91 9.87 -1.72
C TYR A 677 3.40 9.58 -1.99
N GLY A 678 3.84 8.34 -1.82
CA GLY A 678 5.21 7.92 -2.11
C GLY A 678 5.61 8.17 -3.56
N PHE A 679 4.69 7.89 -4.49
CA PHE A 679 4.87 8.17 -5.92
C PHE A 679 5.01 9.67 -6.18
N ALA A 680 4.09 10.49 -5.65
CA ALA A 680 4.05 11.94 -5.84
C ALA A 680 5.28 12.66 -5.26
N THR A 681 5.82 12.21 -4.12
CA THR A 681 7.05 12.74 -3.54
C THR A 681 8.31 12.42 -4.35
N THR A 682 8.18 11.61 -5.40
CA THR A 682 9.31 11.17 -6.23
C THR A 682 9.21 11.67 -7.68
N THR A 683 8.06 12.22 -8.10
CA THR A 683 7.79 12.72 -9.46
C THR A 683 7.23 14.15 -9.45
N PRO A 684 8.06 15.18 -9.31
CA PRO A 684 7.59 16.56 -9.18
C PRO A 684 6.90 17.13 -10.43
N ASN A 685 7.15 16.57 -11.61
CA ASN A 685 6.62 17.04 -12.89
C ASN A 685 5.38 16.29 -13.38
N SER A 686 4.84 15.38 -12.58
CA SER A 686 3.67 14.57 -12.91
C SER A 686 2.43 15.04 -12.17
N LEU A 687 1.26 14.93 -12.80
CA LEU A 687 -0.02 15.00 -12.11
C LEU A 687 -0.33 13.63 -11.52
N VAL A 688 -0.26 13.50 -10.20
CA VAL A 688 -0.58 12.27 -9.47
C VAL A 688 -1.90 12.47 -8.76
N ILE A 689 -2.87 11.60 -9.03
CA ILE A 689 -4.24 11.70 -8.52
C ILE A 689 -4.61 10.40 -7.81
N TRP A 690 -5.14 10.54 -6.59
CA TRP A 690 -5.95 9.51 -5.95
C TRP A 690 -7.40 9.99 -5.87
N GLU A 691 -8.35 9.21 -6.38
CA GLU A 691 -9.78 9.49 -6.26
C GLU A 691 -10.43 8.49 -5.30
N ALA A 692 -11.05 8.99 -4.25
CA ALA A 692 -11.89 8.18 -3.39
C ALA A 692 -13.18 7.78 -4.12
N GLN A 693 -13.73 6.60 -3.86
CA GLN A 693 -15.00 6.18 -4.43
C GLN A 693 -16.15 7.11 -4.01
N PHE A 694 -16.21 7.42 -2.71
CA PHE A 694 -16.85 8.59 -2.11
C PHE A 694 -15.84 9.24 -1.16
N GLY A 695 -15.86 10.55 -1.03
CA GLY A 695 -14.97 11.26 -0.13
C GLY A 695 -15.13 10.84 1.34
N ASP A 696 -16.30 10.32 1.69
CA ASP A 696 -16.60 9.73 3.01
C ASP A 696 -15.61 8.63 3.40
N PHE A 697 -15.13 7.84 2.43
CA PHE A 697 -14.23 6.70 2.68
C PHE A 697 -12.77 7.09 2.85
N ALA A 698 -12.40 8.34 2.56
CA ALA A 698 -11.03 8.82 2.77
C ALA A 698 -10.57 8.72 4.24
N ASN A 699 -11.49 8.64 5.19
CA ASN A 699 -11.17 8.45 6.61
C ASN A 699 -10.54 7.08 6.90
N GLY A 700 -10.70 6.07 6.02
CA GLY A 700 -9.96 4.82 6.09
C GLY A 700 -8.45 4.98 5.90
N ALA A 701 -8.01 6.11 5.33
CA ALA A 701 -6.60 6.47 5.14
C ALA A 701 -6.18 7.68 6.00
N GLN A 702 -6.86 7.95 7.12
CA GLN A 702 -6.60 9.15 7.93
C GLN A 702 -5.16 9.26 8.41
N VAL A 703 -4.51 8.15 8.74
CA VAL A 703 -3.10 8.13 9.15
C VAL A 703 -2.17 8.66 8.06
N VAL A 704 -2.46 8.39 6.79
CA VAL A 704 -1.69 8.91 5.65
C VAL A 704 -1.89 10.40 5.51
N ILE A 705 -3.13 10.86 5.66
CA ILE A 705 -3.49 12.28 5.60
C ILE A 705 -2.75 13.06 6.69
N ASP A 706 -2.84 12.61 7.95
CA ASP A 706 -2.28 13.31 9.10
C ASP A 706 -0.75 13.23 9.15
N GLN A 707 -0.17 12.05 8.89
CA GLN A 707 1.24 11.84 9.15
C GLN A 707 2.15 12.16 7.96
N PHE A 708 1.63 12.15 6.74
CA PHE A 708 2.41 12.37 5.53
C PHE A 708 1.92 13.57 4.72
N ILE A 709 0.66 13.56 4.26
CA ILE A 709 0.17 14.54 3.29
C ILE A 709 0.16 15.95 3.86
N THR A 710 -0.38 16.14 5.06
CA THR A 710 -0.57 17.46 5.65
C THR A 710 0.64 17.94 6.49
N SER A 711 1.48 17.04 6.97
CA SER A 711 2.57 17.37 7.91
C SER A 711 3.98 17.05 7.39
N GLY A 712 4.11 16.32 6.27
CA GLY A 712 5.40 15.85 5.79
C GLY A 712 6.36 16.96 5.37
N GLU A 713 5.86 18.08 4.87
CA GLU A 713 6.70 19.24 4.55
C GLU A 713 7.22 19.92 5.83
N SER A 714 6.37 20.19 6.81
CA SER A 714 6.77 20.85 8.07
C SER A 714 7.73 19.98 8.89
N LYS A 715 7.51 18.66 8.94
CA LYS A 715 8.36 17.74 9.71
C LYS A 715 9.69 17.40 9.01
N TRP A 716 9.64 17.20 7.69
CA TRP A 716 10.74 16.56 6.94
C TRP A 716 11.22 17.35 5.72
N GLY A 717 10.61 18.50 5.43
CA GLY A 717 10.90 19.27 4.21
C GLY A 717 10.47 18.52 2.92
N ARG A 718 9.57 17.53 3.00
CA ARG A 718 9.15 16.73 1.83
C ARG A 718 8.00 17.40 1.10
N LEU A 719 8.30 17.91 -0.09
CA LEU A 719 7.28 18.43 -1.00
C LEU A 719 6.48 17.29 -1.64
N CYS A 720 5.21 17.56 -1.89
CA CYS A 720 4.30 16.60 -2.52
C CYS A 720 3.31 17.34 -3.43
N GLY A 721 3.14 16.85 -4.65
CA GLY A 721 2.16 17.37 -5.62
C GLY A 721 0.90 16.51 -5.75
N LEU A 722 0.63 15.61 -4.81
CA LEU A 722 -0.53 14.72 -4.84
C LEU A 722 -1.84 15.50 -4.91
N THR A 723 -2.75 15.06 -5.76
CA THR A 723 -4.13 15.54 -5.85
C THR A 723 -5.08 14.47 -5.32
N MET A 724 -5.95 14.84 -4.39
CA MET A 724 -7.00 13.98 -3.86
C MET A 724 -8.34 14.46 -4.40
N LEU A 725 -9.05 13.62 -5.16
CA LEU A 725 -10.41 13.90 -5.63
C LEU A 725 -11.40 13.18 -4.70
N LEU A 726 -12.21 13.96 -4.01
CA LEU A 726 -13.10 13.49 -2.95
C LEU A 726 -14.55 13.84 -3.28
N PRO A 727 -15.36 12.91 -3.83
CA PRO A 727 -16.78 13.17 -4.07
C PRO A 727 -17.49 13.61 -2.79
N HIS A 728 -18.08 14.81 -2.84
CA HIS A 728 -18.71 15.48 -1.70
C HIS A 728 -19.96 16.24 -2.17
N GLY A 729 -21.01 16.20 -1.40
CA GLY A 729 -22.26 16.93 -1.66
C GLY A 729 -23.46 16.27 -0.98
N TYR A 730 -24.37 17.10 -0.52
CA TYR A 730 -25.57 16.70 0.22
C TYR A 730 -26.73 16.54 -0.76
N GLU A 731 -27.05 15.30 -1.11
CA GLU A 731 -28.01 14.92 -2.15
C GLU A 731 -29.03 13.87 -1.70
N GLY A 732 -29.24 13.75 -0.40
CA GLY A 732 -30.20 12.79 0.19
C GLY A 732 -29.74 11.33 0.12
N GLN A 733 -28.44 11.08 0.01
CA GLN A 733 -27.85 9.72 -0.10
C GLN A 733 -27.41 9.14 1.25
N GLY A 734 -27.82 9.78 2.36
CA GLY A 734 -27.53 9.31 3.71
C GLY A 734 -26.16 9.74 4.26
N PRO A 735 -25.81 9.29 5.49
CA PRO A 735 -24.66 9.83 6.23
C PRO A 735 -23.29 9.40 5.69
N GLU A 736 -23.22 8.35 4.87
CA GLU A 736 -21.93 7.76 4.42
C GLU A 736 -21.63 8.00 2.93
N HIS A 737 -22.46 8.81 2.25
CA HIS A 737 -22.32 9.13 0.83
C HIS A 737 -22.53 10.63 0.56
N SER A 738 -22.24 11.47 1.55
CA SER A 738 -22.50 12.92 1.49
C SER A 738 -21.27 13.77 1.79
N SER A 739 -20.45 13.38 2.76
CA SER A 739 -19.40 14.25 3.30
C SER A 739 -18.01 13.64 3.22
N ALA A 740 -17.11 14.26 2.48
CA ALA A 740 -15.66 14.01 2.54
C ALA A 740 -15.02 14.55 3.84
N ARG A 741 -15.79 15.07 4.77
CA ARG A 741 -15.31 15.68 6.03
C ARG A 741 -14.40 16.90 5.77
N LEU A 742 -14.89 17.85 4.99
CA LEU A 742 -14.20 19.08 4.62
C LEU A 742 -13.58 19.79 5.83
N GLU A 743 -14.29 19.85 6.96
CA GLU A 743 -13.85 20.46 8.22
C GLU A 743 -12.55 19.85 8.76
N ARG A 744 -12.31 18.55 8.56
CA ARG A 744 -11.08 17.87 9.00
C ARG A 744 -9.87 18.33 8.21
N TYR A 745 -10.00 18.48 6.90
CA TYR A 745 -8.92 19.01 6.05
C TYR A 745 -8.64 20.47 6.40
N LEU A 746 -9.67 21.28 6.58
CA LEU A 746 -9.51 22.68 6.97
C LEU A 746 -8.87 22.86 8.36
N GLN A 747 -9.17 21.95 9.30
CA GLN A 747 -8.52 21.93 10.61
C GLN A 747 -7.03 21.61 10.52
N LEU A 748 -6.60 20.78 9.58
CA LEU A 748 -5.20 20.41 9.33
C LEU A 748 -4.40 21.50 8.58
N CYS A 749 -5.07 22.57 8.10
CA CYS A 749 -4.46 23.64 7.32
C CYS A 749 -3.62 24.57 8.22
N ALA A 750 -2.35 24.66 7.94
CA ALA A 750 -1.40 25.60 8.52
C ALA A 750 -0.19 25.79 7.62
N GLU A 751 0.50 26.93 7.72
CA GLU A 751 1.79 27.17 7.02
C GLU A 751 1.72 26.98 5.49
N GLN A 752 0.53 27.07 4.91
CA GLN A 752 0.26 26.82 3.47
C GLN A 752 0.66 25.39 3.05
N ASN A 753 0.47 24.41 3.93
CA ASN A 753 0.89 23.02 3.78
C ASN A 753 0.13 22.27 2.67
N ILE A 754 -1.16 22.54 2.50
CA ILE A 754 -2.04 21.94 1.49
C ILE A 754 -2.88 23.01 0.80
N GLN A 755 -3.62 22.61 -0.23
CA GLN A 755 -4.65 23.42 -0.87
C GLN A 755 -5.99 22.69 -0.73
N VAL A 756 -7.06 23.42 -0.42
CA VAL A 756 -8.42 22.88 -0.34
C VAL A 756 -9.31 23.65 -1.30
N CYS A 757 -9.83 22.98 -2.32
CA CYS A 757 -10.64 23.57 -3.38
C CYS A 757 -11.99 22.86 -3.51
N VAL A 758 -13.01 23.65 -3.89
CA VAL A 758 -14.38 23.19 -4.15
C VAL A 758 -14.85 23.76 -5.48
N PRO A 759 -14.33 23.25 -6.62
CA PRO A 759 -14.65 23.81 -7.93
C PRO A 759 -16.12 23.56 -8.29
N THR A 760 -16.75 24.55 -8.95
CA THR A 760 -18.19 24.49 -9.27
C THR A 760 -18.51 24.49 -10.77
N THR A 761 -17.51 24.69 -11.65
CA THR A 761 -17.72 24.64 -13.11
C THR A 761 -16.70 23.75 -13.80
N PRO A 762 -16.98 23.28 -15.03
CA PRO A 762 -16.01 22.53 -15.85
C PRO A 762 -14.71 23.30 -16.12
N ALA A 763 -14.76 24.62 -16.38
CA ALA A 763 -13.55 25.41 -16.55
C ALA A 763 -12.71 25.49 -15.28
N GLN A 764 -13.34 25.55 -14.11
CA GLN A 764 -12.64 25.56 -12.83
C GLN A 764 -11.85 24.28 -12.59
N VAL A 765 -12.43 23.11 -12.80
CA VAL A 765 -11.68 21.84 -12.65
C VAL A 765 -10.55 21.72 -13.68
N TYR A 766 -10.78 22.14 -14.92
CA TYR A 766 -9.75 22.14 -15.97
C TYR A 766 -8.54 22.99 -15.56
N HIS A 767 -8.76 24.24 -15.21
CA HIS A 767 -7.68 25.16 -14.84
C HIS A 767 -7.03 24.80 -13.49
N MET A 768 -7.79 24.26 -12.54
CA MET A 768 -7.27 23.80 -11.24
C MET A 768 -6.26 22.66 -11.41
N LEU A 769 -6.59 21.63 -12.21
CA LEU A 769 -5.72 20.49 -12.47
C LEU A 769 -4.46 20.92 -13.24
N ARG A 770 -4.59 21.78 -14.24
CA ARG A 770 -3.44 22.33 -14.95
C ARG A 770 -2.56 23.18 -14.03
N ARG A 771 -3.16 24.04 -13.22
CA ARG A 771 -2.46 24.87 -12.22
C ARG A 771 -1.62 24.04 -11.28
N GLN A 772 -2.07 22.87 -10.88
CA GLN A 772 -1.37 21.97 -9.94
C GLN A 772 0.00 21.54 -10.46
N VAL A 773 0.16 21.42 -11.77
CA VAL A 773 1.39 20.94 -12.41
C VAL A 773 2.21 22.07 -13.02
N ILE A 774 1.57 23.01 -13.71
CA ILE A 774 2.26 24.04 -14.50
C ILE A 774 2.99 25.04 -13.61
N ARG A 775 2.37 25.48 -12.49
CA ARG A 775 3.05 26.42 -11.59
C ARG A 775 4.14 25.71 -10.77
N PRO A 776 5.25 26.40 -10.46
CA PRO A 776 6.37 25.81 -9.70
C PRO A 776 6.08 25.76 -8.18
N LEU A 777 4.89 25.35 -7.79
CA LEU A 777 4.46 25.14 -6.40
C LEU A 777 3.95 23.71 -6.25
N ARG A 778 4.59 22.93 -5.38
CA ARG A 778 4.20 21.54 -5.12
C ARG A 778 3.68 21.41 -3.71
N LYS A 779 2.36 21.55 -3.58
CA LYS A 779 1.59 21.32 -2.35
C LYS A 779 0.49 20.30 -2.65
N PRO A 780 0.13 19.41 -1.74
CA PRO A 780 -1.03 18.55 -1.92
C PRO A 780 -2.30 19.36 -2.20
N LEU A 781 -3.10 18.87 -3.12
CA LEU A 781 -4.37 19.47 -3.50
C LEU A 781 -5.52 18.56 -3.11
N VAL A 782 -6.37 19.01 -2.20
CA VAL A 782 -7.59 18.34 -1.76
C VAL A 782 -8.78 18.98 -2.46
N VAL A 783 -9.52 18.20 -3.25
CA VAL A 783 -10.63 18.68 -4.05
C VAL A 783 -11.93 18.03 -3.62
N MET A 784 -12.88 18.83 -3.18
CA MET A 784 -14.27 18.38 -2.98
C MET A 784 -14.95 18.33 -4.36
N THR A 785 -14.95 17.14 -4.99
CA THR A 785 -15.54 16.94 -6.30
C THR A 785 -17.06 16.76 -6.20
N PRO A 786 -17.82 17.27 -7.16
CA PRO A 786 -19.27 17.18 -7.12
C PRO A 786 -19.78 15.81 -7.59
N LYS A 787 -21.05 15.56 -7.32
CA LYS A 787 -21.81 14.41 -7.81
C LYS A 787 -22.85 14.85 -8.84
N SER A 788 -23.91 15.56 -8.44
CA SER A 788 -24.98 16.03 -9.35
C SER A 788 -24.48 17.09 -10.33
N LEU A 789 -23.50 17.94 -9.97
CA LEU A 789 -22.97 18.95 -10.89
C LEU A 789 -22.27 18.36 -12.12
N LEU A 790 -21.89 17.09 -12.08
CA LEU A 790 -21.32 16.39 -13.25
C LEU A 790 -22.25 16.44 -14.47
N ARG A 791 -23.58 16.60 -14.26
CA ARG A 791 -24.63 16.63 -15.28
C ARG A 791 -25.60 17.78 -15.12
N HIS A 792 -25.29 18.75 -14.26
CA HIS A 792 -26.20 19.85 -13.98
C HIS A 792 -26.25 20.82 -15.16
N LYS A 793 -27.47 21.24 -15.59
CA LYS A 793 -27.69 22.05 -16.77
C LYS A 793 -27.05 23.46 -16.74
N LEU A 794 -26.78 23.99 -15.55
CA LEU A 794 -26.14 25.30 -15.34
C LEU A 794 -24.64 25.18 -15.04
N ALA A 795 -24.15 23.97 -14.65
CA ALA A 795 -22.73 23.72 -14.40
C ALA A 795 -22.02 23.32 -15.70
N ILE A 796 -21.87 24.27 -16.59
CA ILE A 796 -21.34 24.12 -17.95
C ILE A 796 -20.28 25.19 -18.23
N SER A 797 -19.43 24.94 -19.23
CA SER A 797 -18.45 25.93 -19.75
C SER A 797 -18.35 25.84 -21.27
N THR A 798 -17.67 26.80 -21.87
CA THR A 798 -17.35 26.79 -23.29
C THR A 798 -15.90 26.33 -23.53
N LEU A 799 -15.54 26.05 -24.78
CA LEU A 799 -14.13 25.79 -25.12
C LEU A 799 -13.26 27.02 -24.92
N GLU A 800 -13.83 28.21 -25.15
CA GLU A 800 -13.20 29.52 -24.94
C GLU A 800 -12.88 29.71 -23.44
N ASP A 801 -13.76 29.30 -22.53
CA ASP A 801 -13.51 29.35 -21.09
C ASP A 801 -12.30 28.48 -20.71
N LEU A 802 -12.14 27.31 -21.36
CA LEU A 802 -10.98 26.42 -21.14
C LEU A 802 -9.72 27.01 -21.82
N ALA A 803 -9.84 27.59 -23.01
CA ALA A 803 -8.70 28.13 -23.75
C ALA A 803 -8.15 29.41 -23.14
N ASN A 804 -9.02 30.34 -22.72
CA ASN A 804 -8.66 31.70 -22.35
C ASN A 804 -8.85 32.04 -20.87
N GLY A 805 -9.46 31.12 -20.08
CA GLY A 805 -9.75 31.31 -18.69
C GLY A 805 -8.55 31.07 -17.76
N SER A 806 -8.83 31.06 -16.46
CA SER A 806 -7.91 30.69 -15.40
C SER A 806 -8.69 30.18 -14.20
N PHE A 807 -8.01 29.49 -13.26
CA PHE A 807 -8.65 29.14 -11.99
C PHE A 807 -8.91 30.38 -11.17
N GLN A 808 -10.17 30.62 -10.83
CA GLN A 808 -10.62 31.72 -9.97
C GLN A 808 -10.82 31.17 -8.55
N THR A 809 -10.14 31.75 -7.57
CA THR A 809 -10.26 31.36 -6.15
C THR A 809 -11.58 31.86 -5.56
N VAL A 810 -12.10 32.98 -6.06
CA VAL A 810 -13.42 33.54 -5.78
C VAL A 810 -14.09 33.90 -7.09
N ILE A 811 -15.31 33.44 -7.32
CA ILE A 811 -16.10 33.78 -8.49
C ILE A 811 -17.17 34.79 -8.07
N PRO A 812 -17.19 36.01 -8.70
CA PRO A 812 -18.19 37.04 -8.44
C PRO A 812 -19.60 36.62 -8.88
N GLU A 813 -20.56 37.48 -8.62
CA GLU A 813 -21.90 37.39 -9.19
C GLU A 813 -21.85 37.31 -10.73
N ILE A 814 -22.60 36.37 -11.31
CA ILE A 814 -22.61 36.14 -12.76
C ILE A 814 -23.77 36.82 -13.50
N ASP A 815 -24.87 37.13 -12.80
CA ASP A 815 -25.99 37.83 -13.39
C ASP A 815 -25.75 39.34 -13.39
N SER A 816 -26.31 40.07 -14.37
CA SER A 816 -26.12 41.51 -14.53
C SER A 816 -26.95 42.28 -13.50
N LEU A 817 -26.53 42.26 -12.22
CA LEU A 817 -27.15 43.04 -11.15
C LEU A 817 -26.54 44.44 -11.07
N ASP A 818 -27.37 45.44 -10.70
CA ASP A 818 -26.87 46.76 -10.35
C ASP A 818 -26.22 46.74 -8.96
N PRO A 819 -24.92 46.94 -8.82
CA PRO A 819 -24.24 46.84 -7.51
C PRO A 819 -24.77 47.85 -6.45
N LYS A 820 -25.43 48.96 -6.91
CA LYS A 820 -26.01 49.95 -6.01
C LYS A 820 -27.32 49.49 -5.40
N LYS A 821 -28.00 48.53 -6.04
CA LYS A 821 -29.24 47.91 -5.50
C LYS A 821 -28.98 46.73 -4.60
N VAL A 822 -27.80 46.13 -4.70
CA VAL A 822 -27.44 44.97 -3.90
C VAL A 822 -27.20 45.40 -2.46
N ASP A 823 -28.02 44.91 -1.56
CA ASP A 823 -27.89 45.12 -0.10
C ASP A 823 -27.59 43.83 0.68
N ARG A 824 -27.66 42.69 0.01
CA ARG A 824 -27.27 41.33 0.55
C ARG A 824 -26.26 40.67 -0.35
N VAL A 825 -25.25 40.01 0.30
CA VAL A 825 -24.35 39.08 -0.38
C VAL A 825 -24.42 37.74 0.32
N VAL A 826 -24.65 36.66 -0.43
CA VAL A 826 -24.55 35.29 0.03
C VAL A 826 -23.21 34.71 -0.45
N LEU A 827 -22.33 34.43 0.49
CA LEU A 827 -21.09 33.69 0.25
C LEU A 827 -21.38 32.20 0.37
N CYS A 828 -20.91 31.38 -0.56
CA CYS A 828 -21.10 29.93 -0.52
C CYS A 828 -19.94 29.19 -1.19
N SER A 829 -19.94 27.87 -1.06
CA SER A 829 -18.99 26.97 -1.72
C SER A 829 -19.72 25.71 -2.19
N GLY A 830 -19.34 25.19 -3.34
CA GLY A 830 -19.89 23.94 -3.87
C GLY A 830 -21.30 24.04 -4.46
N LYS A 831 -22.00 22.93 -4.48
CA LYS A 831 -23.27 22.70 -5.18
C LYS A 831 -24.39 23.66 -4.75
N VAL A 832 -24.42 24.04 -3.50
CA VAL A 832 -25.48 24.93 -2.96
C VAL A 832 -25.61 26.24 -3.74
N TYR A 833 -24.54 26.66 -4.39
CA TYR A 833 -24.58 27.81 -5.29
C TYR A 833 -25.69 27.72 -6.33
N TYR A 834 -25.87 26.56 -6.96
CA TYR A 834 -26.86 26.41 -8.01
C TYR A 834 -28.28 26.40 -7.48
N ASP A 835 -28.50 25.81 -6.31
CA ASP A 835 -29.78 25.84 -5.62
C ASP A 835 -30.17 27.27 -5.23
N LEU A 836 -29.21 28.07 -4.70
CA LEU A 836 -29.37 29.48 -4.38
C LEU A 836 -29.66 30.30 -5.67
N LEU A 837 -28.93 30.07 -6.75
CA LEU A 837 -29.08 30.77 -8.02
C LEU A 837 -30.48 30.54 -8.65
N GLU A 838 -30.92 29.27 -8.67
CA GLU A 838 -32.24 28.92 -9.21
C GLU A 838 -33.38 29.56 -8.38
N LYS A 839 -33.27 29.50 -7.02
CA LYS A 839 -34.25 30.13 -6.13
C LYS A 839 -34.28 31.64 -6.29
N ARG A 840 -33.12 32.32 -6.31
CA ARG A 840 -33.02 33.76 -6.51
C ARG A 840 -33.67 34.20 -7.83
N ARG A 841 -33.38 33.50 -8.93
CA ARG A 841 -33.94 33.78 -10.26
C ARG A 841 -35.46 33.54 -10.28
N ALA A 842 -35.94 32.48 -9.65
CA ALA A 842 -37.36 32.18 -9.55
C ALA A 842 -38.12 33.26 -8.76
N GLU A 843 -37.52 33.83 -7.72
CA GLU A 843 -38.10 34.90 -6.90
C GLU A 843 -37.86 36.30 -7.49
N GLY A 844 -37.09 36.42 -8.56
CA GLY A 844 -36.82 37.72 -9.23
C GLY A 844 -36.05 38.73 -8.36
N ARG A 845 -35.17 38.23 -7.45
CA ARG A 845 -34.42 39.09 -6.53
C ARG A 845 -33.23 39.75 -7.23
N GLU A 846 -33.25 41.08 -7.30
CA GLU A 846 -32.16 41.92 -7.82
C GLU A 846 -31.31 42.55 -6.69
N ASP A 847 -31.71 42.38 -5.44
CA ASP A 847 -31.10 42.93 -4.23
C ASP A 847 -29.99 42.03 -3.62
N THR A 848 -29.82 40.80 -4.10
CA THR A 848 -28.96 39.80 -3.53
C THR A 848 -27.96 39.28 -4.55
N ALA A 849 -26.66 39.44 -4.31
CA ALA A 849 -25.60 38.83 -5.08
C ALA A 849 -25.11 37.51 -4.42
N ILE A 850 -24.74 36.55 -5.25
CA ILE A 850 -24.22 35.26 -4.77
C ILE A 850 -22.76 35.11 -5.23
N VAL A 851 -21.85 34.94 -4.29
CA VAL A 851 -20.41 34.86 -4.50
C VAL A 851 -19.90 33.46 -4.10
N ARG A 852 -19.14 32.83 -4.99
CA ARG A 852 -18.58 31.49 -4.75
C ARG A 852 -17.14 31.56 -4.30
N ILE A 853 -16.80 30.87 -3.22
CA ILE A 853 -15.42 30.67 -2.77
C ILE A 853 -15.00 29.27 -3.25
N GLU A 854 -14.16 29.22 -4.27
CA GLU A 854 -13.71 27.99 -4.94
C GLU A 854 -12.46 27.41 -4.28
N GLN A 855 -11.67 28.23 -3.57
CA GLN A 855 -10.52 27.81 -2.78
C GLN A 855 -10.72 28.25 -1.34
N LEU A 856 -10.83 27.27 -0.43
CA LEU A 856 -11.02 27.50 1.00
C LEU A 856 -9.69 27.60 1.75
N TYR A 857 -8.62 27.03 1.19
CA TYR A 857 -7.29 27.18 1.77
C TYR A 857 -6.18 27.05 0.69
N PRO A 858 -5.11 27.88 0.71
CA PRO A 858 -5.02 29.12 1.49
C PRO A 858 -6.18 30.07 1.14
N PHE A 859 -6.74 30.73 2.15
CA PHE A 859 -7.96 31.54 1.96
C PHE A 859 -7.67 32.80 1.15
N PRO A 860 -8.42 33.10 0.07
CA PRO A 860 -8.15 34.22 -0.86
C PRO A 860 -8.74 35.52 -0.37
N GLU A 861 -8.20 36.11 0.71
CA GLU A 861 -8.72 37.34 1.33
C GLU A 861 -8.73 38.54 0.35
N ASP A 862 -7.67 38.69 -0.44
CA ASP A 862 -7.54 39.78 -1.40
C ASP A 862 -8.58 39.68 -2.54
N ASP A 863 -8.73 38.46 -3.12
CA ASP A 863 -9.71 38.23 -4.19
C ASP A 863 -11.15 38.42 -3.68
N LEU A 864 -11.46 38.01 -2.45
CA LEU A 864 -12.76 38.26 -1.83
C LEU A 864 -13.00 39.75 -1.60
N ALA A 865 -11.98 40.49 -1.15
CA ALA A 865 -12.07 41.94 -0.96
C ALA A 865 -12.34 42.66 -2.28
N GLU A 866 -11.68 42.26 -3.38
CA GLU A 866 -11.91 42.78 -4.73
C GLU A 866 -13.35 42.52 -5.20
N VAL A 867 -13.86 41.31 -5.01
CA VAL A 867 -15.23 40.92 -5.40
C VAL A 867 -16.29 41.70 -4.61
N LEU A 868 -16.05 41.97 -3.31
CA LEU A 868 -17.00 42.76 -2.49
C LEU A 868 -16.93 44.26 -2.76
N ALA A 869 -15.85 44.78 -3.29
CA ALA A 869 -15.60 46.22 -3.44
C ALA A 869 -16.71 46.98 -4.15
N PRO A 870 -17.44 46.48 -5.18
CA PRO A 870 -18.56 47.19 -5.84
C PRO A 870 -19.79 47.41 -4.95
N TYR A 871 -20.04 46.56 -3.96
CA TYR A 871 -21.27 46.52 -3.16
C TYR A 871 -21.22 47.46 -1.96
N LYS A 872 -21.32 48.76 -2.19
CA LYS A 872 -21.21 49.81 -1.16
C LYS A 872 -22.40 49.87 -0.19
N ASN A 873 -23.58 49.40 -0.62
CA ASN A 873 -24.85 49.50 0.10
C ASN A 873 -25.19 48.25 0.93
N LEU A 874 -24.25 47.32 1.07
CA LEU A 874 -24.47 46.07 1.81
C LEU A 874 -25.00 46.31 3.24
N LYS A 875 -26.06 45.56 3.60
CA LYS A 875 -26.63 45.46 4.92
C LYS A 875 -26.42 44.08 5.52
N HIS A 876 -26.42 43.04 4.68
CA HIS A 876 -26.32 41.67 5.07
C HIS A 876 -25.19 40.93 4.29
N ILE A 877 -24.40 40.17 5.00
CA ILE A 877 -23.48 39.18 4.43
C ILE A 877 -23.71 37.84 5.13
N VAL A 878 -24.02 36.82 4.37
CA VAL A 878 -24.40 35.49 4.86
C VAL A 878 -23.43 34.45 4.30
N TRP A 879 -22.89 33.59 5.17
CA TRP A 879 -22.27 32.35 4.74
C TRP A 879 -23.32 31.27 4.64
N CYS A 880 -23.49 30.66 3.48
CA CYS A 880 -24.41 29.55 3.26
C CYS A 880 -23.63 28.26 2.93
N GLN A 881 -23.87 27.19 3.68
CA GLN A 881 -23.29 25.87 3.43
C GLN A 881 -24.32 24.75 3.60
N GLU A 882 -24.11 23.62 2.91
CA GLU A 882 -24.99 22.44 3.02
C GLU A 882 -24.67 21.56 4.24
N GLU A 883 -23.45 21.59 4.69
CA GLU A 883 -22.98 20.84 5.86
C GLU A 883 -23.64 21.36 7.15
N PRO A 884 -23.86 20.51 8.15
CA PRO A 884 -24.24 20.94 9.49
C PRO A 884 -23.30 21.99 10.07
N MET A 885 -23.77 22.84 10.94
CA MET A 885 -23.02 23.97 11.51
C MET A 885 -21.65 23.59 12.11
N ASN A 886 -21.57 22.42 12.76
CA ASN A 886 -20.32 21.91 13.34
C ASN A 886 -19.37 21.27 12.31
N GLN A 887 -19.76 21.23 11.04
CA GLN A 887 -19.04 20.63 9.93
C GLN A 887 -18.82 21.65 8.82
N GLY A 888 -18.18 21.24 7.70
CA GLY A 888 -17.93 22.11 6.56
C GLY A 888 -16.92 23.23 6.87
N ALA A 889 -17.08 24.36 6.19
CA ALA A 889 -16.09 25.45 6.23
C ALA A 889 -16.36 26.50 7.33
N TRP A 890 -17.54 26.53 7.94
CA TRP A 890 -17.94 27.61 8.83
C TRP A 890 -16.90 27.94 9.92
N PHE A 891 -16.58 26.98 10.78
CA PHE A 891 -15.69 27.27 11.92
C PHE A 891 -14.25 27.56 11.52
N CYS A 892 -13.76 26.93 10.47
CA CYS A 892 -12.37 27.10 10.04
C CYS A 892 -12.14 28.33 9.13
N SER A 893 -13.18 28.83 8.44
CA SER A 893 -13.01 29.92 7.47
C SER A 893 -13.65 31.25 7.87
N GLN A 894 -14.60 31.28 8.84
CA GLN A 894 -15.31 32.50 9.20
C GLN A 894 -14.40 33.66 9.65
N HIS A 895 -13.27 33.35 10.30
CA HIS A 895 -12.35 34.39 10.79
C HIS A 895 -11.67 35.15 9.63
N HIS A 896 -11.37 34.50 8.50
CA HIS A 896 -10.89 35.13 7.28
C HIS A 896 -11.96 36.01 6.65
N MET A 897 -13.17 35.47 6.48
CA MET A 897 -14.31 36.23 5.93
C MET A 897 -14.62 37.46 6.80
N ARG A 898 -14.67 37.32 8.13
CA ARG A 898 -14.90 38.43 9.07
C ARG A 898 -13.82 39.51 8.95
N ARG A 899 -12.55 39.12 8.72
CA ARG A 899 -11.44 40.08 8.51
C ARG A 899 -11.68 40.93 7.26
N VAL A 900 -12.01 40.29 6.15
CA VAL A 900 -12.30 40.98 4.89
C VAL A 900 -13.55 41.88 5.02
N ILE A 901 -14.63 41.36 5.62
CA ILE A 901 -15.89 42.10 5.82
C ILE A 901 -15.66 43.34 6.69
N ALA A 902 -14.93 43.20 7.79
CA ALA A 902 -14.64 44.33 8.69
C ALA A 902 -13.79 45.42 8.01
N ALA A 903 -12.91 45.05 7.08
CA ALA A 903 -12.16 45.99 6.25
C ALA A 903 -13.04 46.65 5.17
N HIS A 904 -14.01 45.94 4.61
CA HIS A 904 -14.94 46.47 3.59
C HIS A 904 -15.93 47.46 4.19
N LYS A 905 -16.59 47.11 5.32
CA LYS A 905 -17.58 47.98 5.98
C LYS A 905 -17.65 47.75 7.47
N LYS A 906 -17.27 48.76 8.24
CA LYS A 906 -17.32 48.71 9.72
C LYS A 906 -18.74 48.47 10.22
N GLY A 907 -18.90 47.50 11.11
CA GLY A 907 -20.19 47.17 11.76
C GLY A 907 -21.03 46.16 10.97
N LEU A 908 -20.60 45.69 9.81
CA LEU A 908 -21.23 44.62 9.07
C LEU A 908 -20.80 43.26 9.69
N ASN A 909 -21.77 42.43 10.03
CA ASN A 909 -21.52 41.11 10.61
C ASN A 909 -21.73 39.98 9.60
N LEU A 910 -20.94 38.91 9.72
CA LEU A 910 -21.15 37.69 8.94
C LEU A 910 -22.23 36.84 9.66
N GLU A 911 -23.30 36.59 8.93
CA GLU A 911 -24.45 35.78 9.36
C GLU A 911 -24.26 34.34 8.81
N TYR A 912 -25.06 33.39 9.30
CA TYR A 912 -24.96 31.97 8.95
C TYR A 912 -26.31 31.43 8.47
N ALA A 913 -26.31 30.71 7.35
CA ALA A 913 -27.42 29.93 6.85
C ALA A 913 -26.93 28.49 6.56
N GLY A 914 -27.54 27.49 7.14
CA GLY A 914 -27.15 26.10 6.99
C GLY A 914 -27.91 25.18 7.92
N ARG A 915 -27.56 23.91 7.88
CA ARG A 915 -28.14 22.89 8.77
C ARG A 915 -27.69 23.11 10.22
N GLU A 916 -28.54 22.71 11.16
CA GLU A 916 -28.18 22.67 12.57
C GLU A 916 -27.05 21.68 12.83
N GLY A 917 -26.35 21.84 13.98
CA GLY A 917 -25.26 20.93 14.35
C GLY A 917 -25.74 19.48 14.46
N SER A 918 -24.98 18.55 13.90
CA SER A 918 -25.32 17.12 13.87
C SER A 918 -24.11 16.25 14.14
N ALA A 919 -24.30 15.16 14.89
CA ALA A 919 -23.28 14.15 15.11
C ALA A 919 -23.05 13.28 13.86
N ALA A 920 -24.09 13.00 13.07
CA ALA A 920 -23.99 12.33 11.79
C ALA A 920 -23.63 13.36 10.68
N PRO A 921 -22.91 12.95 9.63
CA PRO A 921 -22.60 13.86 8.51
C PRO A 921 -23.83 14.38 7.80
N ALA A 922 -24.83 13.52 7.56
CA ALA A 922 -26.08 13.86 6.90
C ALA A 922 -27.24 13.04 7.48
N CYS A 923 -28.48 13.48 7.23
CA CYS A 923 -29.67 12.71 7.60
C CYS A 923 -29.86 11.48 6.70
N GLY A 924 -30.48 10.43 7.26
CA GLY A 924 -30.71 9.16 6.55
C GLY A 924 -31.94 9.15 5.63
N TYR A 925 -32.84 10.12 5.77
CA TYR A 925 -34.11 10.16 5.03
C TYR A 925 -34.13 11.28 4.00
N ALA A 926 -34.52 10.97 2.76
CA ALA A 926 -34.61 11.93 1.67
C ALA A 926 -35.63 13.07 1.94
N SER A 927 -36.74 12.77 2.62
CA SER A 927 -37.73 13.77 3.01
C SER A 927 -37.16 14.78 4.00
N MET A 928 -36.42 14.32 5.01
CA MET A 928 -35.75 15.20 5.97
C MET A 928 -34.65 16.03 5.28
N HIS A 929 -33.92 15.44 4.35
CA HIS A 929 -32.93 16.15 3.53
C HIS A 929 -33.60 17.31 2.77
N ALA A 930 -34.73 17.06 2.10
CA ALA A 930 -35.44 18.05 1.31
C ALA A 930 -35.95 19.21 2.20
N GLU A 931 -36.51 18.89 3.38
CA GLU A 931 -36.97 19.90 4.34
C GLU A 931 -35.81 20.77 4.84
N GLN A 932 -34.69 20.16 5.21
CA GLN A 932 -33.51 20.90 5.66
C GLN A 932 -32.89 21.73 4.53
N GLN A 933 -32.90 21.24 3.28
CA GLN A 933 -32.39 21.98 2.12
C GLN A 933 -33.25 23.21 1.85
N GLU A 934 -34.59 23.08 1.83
CA GLU A 934 -35.47 24.22 1.63
C GLU A 934 -35.33 25.26 2.75
N LYS A 935 -35.20 24.82 4.02
CA LYS A 935 -34.99 25.72 5.16
C LYS A 935 -33.69 26.53 5.00
N LEU A 936 -32.55 25.86 4.71
CA LEU A 936 -31.27 26.58 4.58
C LEU A 936 -31.28 27.58 3.41
N LEU A 937 -31.92 27.24 2.29
CA LEU A 937 -32.08 28.15 1.17
C LEU A 937 -32.94 29.37 1.53
N GLN A 938 -34.02 29.15 2.31
CA GLN A 938 -34.85 30.25 2.83
C GLN A 938 -34.04 31.15 3.75
N ASP A 939 -33.34 30.57 4.71
CA ASP A 939 -32.50 31.27 5.69
C ASP A 939 -31.42 32.14 4.98
N ALA A 940 -30.80 31.69 3.91
CA ALA A 940 -29.80 32.45 3.15
C ALA A 940 -30.31 33.80 2.61
N PHE A 941 -31.62 33.88 2.32
CA PHE A 941 -32.28 35.09 1.84
C PHE A 941 -33.00 35.94 2.89
N THR A 942 -33.14 35.41 4.11
CA THR A 942 -33.95 36.05 5.16
C THR A 942 -33.20 36.44 6.44
N VAL A 943 -32.16 35.73 6.79
CA VAL A 943 -31.27 35.97 7.97
C VAL A 943 -30.58 37.32 7.86
#